data_2d97dd2f34e29fb6c4207b5bf1038958
#
_entry.id   2d97dd2f34e29fb6c4207b5bf1038958
#
_cell.length_a   1.000
_cell.length_b   1.000
_cell.length_c   1.000
_cell.angle_alpha   90.00
_cell.angle_beta   90.00
_cell.angle_gamma   90.00
#
_symmetry.space_group_name_H-M   'P 1'
#
loop_
_entity.id
_entity.type
_entity.pdbx_description
1 polymer ?
#
loop_
_entity_poly.entity_id
_entity_poly.type
_entity_poly.pdbx_seq_one_letter_code
_entity_poly.pdbx_strand_id
1 'polypeptide(L)'
;MRKLLALLTLLAAPAWAENTAQETSFWAMEVQSGDLPPIAERLPEVPLVVDMEAKGRSFGTQGGTLRTLVSRTKDVRQMVVYGYARLVGYAPDYSLYPDILRDFEVFEDRRYVLHLRPGHKWSDGHPFTSEDFRYWWENVVNNDEITPTGPPDFMFVDGNLGSVTFPDAHTVVFEWPTPNSNFLPLLAQASPPFIYRPAHYLRQFHLDFAETESLAEEVRRARVKSWAALHNKRDNLYKFDNPALPTLQPWINASGRSSRQLFVRNPYYHRIDARGVQLPYIDVVEMTIVSAGLIAAKANAGEVDLQARGLDFPDISILKKGESDGGDYRTLLWANGAASQIAIYPNLNFRDPVWREVMRDVRFRRALSMGIDRRMINRALYFGLAHEGGMTALSSSPLHDPADLTSWATLDVKRANALLDEMGLTGRTPAGIRKLADGRPMEFVIETAGERQEVENALAIVTDTWRELGIKLIMRPLDRDILRNRVYAGVSMAAIWFGWDNGLPTPATSPKYLAPTNQEFFAWPKWGQYYQTSGSAGEAPDMKDPKRLMQLADDWSHTFDPAQRSVIWREMLDIHADQQYAIGILSEAPQPVVVSKQMRNVPETGIWAFEPGAHFGIHRIDEFYYENPLQQVTQ
;
A
#
# COMPACT_ATOMS: atom_id res chain seq x y z
N MET A 1 -33.52 -39.74 -32.41
CA MET A 1 -34.23 -39.41 -31.17
C MET A 1 -33.38 -39.85 -29.97
N ARG A 2 -32.53 -39.01 -29.44
CA ARG A 2 -31.82 -39.22 -28.18
C ARG A 2 -32.24 -38.08 -27.26
N LYS A 3 -32.97 -38.41 -26.18
CA LYS A 3 -33.40 -37.49 -25.14
C LYS A 3 -32.20 -37.15 -24.29
N LEU A 4 -31.75 -35.88 -24.29
CA LEU A 4 -30.87 -35.33 -23.23
C LEU A 4 -31.70 -35.14 -21.97
N LEU A 5 -31.40 -35.88 -20.93
CA LEU A 5 -31.84 -35.58 -19.55
C LEU A 5 -30.91 -34.48 -19.01
N ALA A 6 -31.44 -33.28 -18.84
CA ALA A 6 -30.80 -32.23 -18.07
C ALA A 6 -30.96 -32.57 -16.58
N LEU A 7 -29.86 -32.91 -15.92
CA LEU A 7 -29.80 -33.06 -14.46
C LEU A 7 -29.74 -31.63 -13.87
N LEU A 8 -30.86 -31.13 -13.36
CA LEU A 8 -30.89 -29.96 -12.48
C LEU A 8 -30.30 -30.38 -11.13
N THR A 9 -29.04 -30.08 -10.89
CA THR A 9 -28.48 -30.05 -9.55
C THR A 9 -29.00 -28.78 -8.86
N LEU A 10 -30.08 -28.94 -8.05
CA LEU A 10 -30.39 -27.96 -7.02
C LEU A 10 -29.21 -27.91 -6.05
N LEU A 11 -28.39 -26.88 -6.17
CA LEU A 11 -27.51 -26.43 -5.09
C LEU A 11 -28.43 -25.94 -3.97
N ALA A 12 -28.64 -26.80 -2.95
CA ALA A 12 -29.25 -26.38 -1.70
C ALA A 12 -28.37 -25.27 -1.14
N ALA A 13 -28.87 -24.04 -1.15
CA ALA A 13 -28.30 -22.98 -0.33
C ALA A 13 -28.21 -23.52 1.10
N PRO A 14 -27.09 -23.40 1.81
CA PRO A 14 -27.03 -23.78 3.21
C PRO A 14 -28.12 -23.02 3.93
N ALA A 15 -29.03 -23.75 4.58
CA ALA A 15 -30.01 -23.15 5.49
C ALA A 15 -29.16 -22.42 6.55
N TRP A 16 -29.16 -21.11 6.51
CA TRP A 16 -28.65 -20.28 7.58
C TRP A 16 -29.47 -20.63 8.81
N ALA A 17 -28.85 -21.35 9.75
CA ALA A 17 -29.41 -21.45 11.08
C ALA A 17 -29.70 -20.00 11.51
N GLU A 18 -30.86 -19.78 12.16
CA GLU A 18 -31.18 -18.52 12.84
C GLU A 18 -30.14 -18.26 13.94
N ASN A 19 -28.92 -17.92 13.55
CA ASN A 19 -27.92 -17.41 14.44
C ASN A 19 -28.35 -15.98 14.76
N THR A 20 -29.07 -15.82 15.84
CA THR A 20 -29.43 -14.53 16.40
C THR A 20 -28.12 -13.78 16.63
N ALA A 21 -27.89 -12.70 15.86
CA ALA A 21 -26.76 -11.83 16.03
C ALA A 21 -26.69 -11.37 17.49
N GLN A 22 -25.47 -11.43 18.08
CA GLN A 22 -25.28 -11.15 19.50
C GLN A 22 -24.95 -9.67 19.71
N GLU A 23 -25.74 -9.01 20.60
CA GLU A 23 -25.49 -7.63 20.98
C GLU A 23 -24.17 -7.52 21.76
N THR A 24 -23.43 -6.44 21.54
CA THR A 24 -22.22 -6.13 22.28
C THR A 24 -22.54 -5.35 23.55
N SER A 25 -21.83 -5.66 24.64
CA SER A 25 -21.91 -4.88 25.88
C SER A 25 -21.46 -3.42 25.69
N PHE A 26 -20.63 -3.14 24.71
CA PHE A 26 -20.13 -1.79 24.42
C PHE A 26 -21.25 -0.80 24.05
N TRP A 27 -22.28 -1.28 23.31
CA TRP A 27 -23.41 -0.45 22.89
C TRP A 27 -24.71 -0.71 23.69
N ALA A 28 -24.61 -1.46 24.81
CA ALA A 28 -25.79 -1.89 25.55
C ALA A 28 -26.64 -0.72 26.10
N MET A 29 -26.00 0.37 26.51
CA MET A 29 -26.69 1.57 27.02
C MET A 29 -27.43 2.31 25.90
N GLU A 30 -26.82 2.50 24.76
CA GLU A 30 -27.39 3.18 23.59
C GLU A 30 -28.54 2.37 23.00
N VAL A 31 -28.44 1.05 23.01
CA VAL A 31 -29.56 0.17 22.60
C VAL A 31 -30.71 0.24 23.62
N GLN A 32 -30.38 0.24 24.93
CA GLN A 32 -31.41 0.31 25.98
C GLN A 32 -32.13 1.67 26.00
N SER A 33 -31.41 2.77 25.74
CA SER A 33 -31.99 4.12 25.63
C SER A 33 -32.79 4.36 24.34
N GLY A 34 -32.61 3.50 23.33
CA GLY A 34 -33.18 3.68 21.99
C GLY A 34 -32.42 4.63 21.08
N ASP A 35 -31.23 5.08 21.51
CA ASP A 35 -30.33 5.90 20.68
C ASP A 35 -29.70 5.09 19.55
N LEU A 36 -29.59 3.77 19.74
CA LEU A 36 -29.11 2.83 18.75
C LEU A 36 -30.13 1.69 18.58
N PRO A 37 -30.51 1.32 17.34
CA PRO A 37 -31.40 0.18 17.13
C PRO A 37 -30.73 -1.17 17.51
N PRO A 38 -31.51 -2.23 17.78
CA PRO A 38 -30.97 -3.56 18.03
C PRO A 38 -30.06 -4.05 16.90
N ILE A 39 -29.11 -4.93 17.21
CA ILE A 39 -28.09 -5.41 16.24
C ILE A 39 -28.70 -6.02 14.97
N ALA A 40 -29.87 -6.70 15.10
CA ALA A 40 -30.58 -7.29 13.97
C ALA A 40 -31.01 -6.24 12.92
N GLU A 41 -31.25 -5.00 13.34
CA GLU A 41 -31.61 -3.90 12.45
C GLU A 41 -30.37 -3.13 11.94
N ARG A 42 -29.19 -3.35 12.55
CA ARG A 42 -27.95 -2.70 12.20
C ARG A 42 -27.14 -3.45 11.16
N LEU A 43 -27.20 -4.77 11.18
CA LEU A 43 -26.50 -5.63 10.21
C LEU A 43 -27.22 -5.63 8.85
N PRO A 44 -26.48 -5.85 7.74
CA PRO A 44 -27.12 -6.15 6.46
C PRO A 44 -27.91 -7.48 6.55
N GLU A 45 -28.88 -7.67 5.65
CA GLU A 45 -29.69 -8.88 5.57
C GLU A 45 -28.84 -10.16 5.43
N VAL A 46 -27.72 -10.03 4.71
CA VAL A 46 -26.70 -11.08 4.56
C VAL A 46 -25.34 -10.51 4.95
N PRO A 47 -24.96 -10.55 6.23
CA PRO A 47 -23.63 -10.10 6.66
C PRO A 47 -22.52 -10.98 6.11
N LEU A 48 -21.28 -10.47 6.10
CA LEU A 48 -20.13 -11.31 5.79
C LEU A 48 -19.77 -12.16 7.01
N VAL A 49 -20.02 -13.45 6.92
CA VAL A 49 -19.70 -14.42 7.97
C VAL A 49 -18.24 -14.86 7.82
N VAL A 50 -17.45 -14.67 8.88
CA VAL A 50 -16.05 -15.07 8.94
C VAL A 50 -15.94 -16.43 9.63
N ASP A 51 -15.46 -17.42 8.90
CA ASP A 51 -15.10 -18.72 9.45
C ASP A 51 -13.69 -18.65 10.07
N MET A 52 -13.65 -18.48 11.40
CA MET A 52 -12.39 -18.39 12.15
C MET A 52 -11.61 -19.71 12.11
N GLU A 53 -12.32 -20.84 12.20
CA GLU A 53 -11.67 -22.17 12.26
C GLU A 53 -11.02 -22.53 10.92
N ALA A 54 -11.69 -22.24 9.80
CA ALA A 54 -11.13 -22.46 8.46
C ALA A 54 -9.84 -21.61 8.22
N LYS A 55 -9.71 -20.46 8.93
CA LYS A 55 -8.53 -19.62 8.93
C LYS A 55 -7.45 -20.04 9.94
N GLY A 56 -7.66 -21.12 10.70
CA GLY A 56 -6.78 -21.51 11.81
C GLY A 56 -6.77 -20.53 12.98
N ARG A 57 -7.86 -19.77 13.17
CA ARG A 57 -8.04 -18.76 14.22
C ARG A 57 -9.03 -19.22 15.28
N SER A 58 -8.93 -18.62 16.45
CA SER A 58 -9.89 -18.82 17.52
C SER A 58 -11.01 -17.79 17.45
N PHE A 59 -12.20 -18.17 17.90
CA PHE A 59 -13.27 -17.23 18.17
C PHE A 59 -12.88 -16.29 19.31
N GLY A 60 -13.03 -15.00 19.09
CA GLY A 60 -12.66 -13.97 20.06
C GLY A 60 -13.79 -13.62 21.03
N THR A 61 -13.42 -12.86 22.05
CA THR A 61 -14.34 -12.17 22.95
C THR A 61 -14.25 -10.67 22.66
N GLN A 62 -15.40 -9.99 22.64
CA GLN A 62 -15.44 -8.54 22.45
C GLN A 62 -14.91 -7.81 23.68
N GLY A 63 -14.23 -6.68 23.47
CA GLY A 63 -13.73 -5.81 24.51
C GLY A 63 -12.28 -5.36 24.34
N GLY A 64 -11.86 -4.44 25.19
CA GLY A 64 -10.50 -3.96 25.27
C GLY A 64 -10.16 -2.79 24.37
N THR A 65 -8.95 -2.25 24.59
CA THR A 65 -8.39 -1.12 23.86
C THR A 65 -7.06 -1.51 23.22
N LEU A 66 -6.93 -1.37 21.91
CA LEU A 66 -5.69 -1.57 21.18
C LEU A 66 -4.90 -0.26 21.17
N ARG A 67 -3.73 -0.26 21.80
CA ARG A 67 -2.82 0.89 21.86
C ARG A 67 -1.74 0.76 20.79
N THR A 68 -1.53 1.82 20.01
CA THR A 68 -0.48 1.89 18.99
C THR A 68 0.08 3.31 18.89
N LEU A 69 1.30 3.46 18.36
CA LEU A 69 2.00 4.73 18.25
C LEU A 69 2.23 5.11 16.78
N VAL A 70 2.19 6.41 16.53
CA VAL A 70 2.59 6.99 15.25
C VAL A 70 3.46 8.22 15.45
N SER A 71 4.30 8.56 14.47
CA SER A 71 5.26 9.65 14.61
C SER A 71 4.76 11.00 14.11
N ARG A 72 3.68 11.05 13.35
CA ARG A 72 3.15 12.27 12.75
C ARG A 72 1.64 12.29 12.78
N THR A 73 1.04 13.47 12.93
CA THR A 73 -0.43 13.63 12.91
C THR A 73 -1.06 13.02 11.65
N LYS A 74 -0.43 13.16 10.48
CA LYS A 74 -0.93 12.57 9.23
C LYS A 74 -0.93 11.03 9.22
N ASP A 75 -0.15 10.39 10.10
CA ASP A 75 -0.07 8.92 10.13
C ASP A 75 -1.31 8.29 10.78
N VAL A 76 -2.17 9.07 11.41
CA VAL A 76 -3.49 8.62 11.91
C VAL A 76 -4.33 8.01 10.79
N ARG A 77 -4.12 8.41 9.52
CA ARG A 77 -4.69 7.78 8.31
C ARG A 77 -4.49 6.25 8.26
N GLN A 78 -3.51 5.71 9.00
CA GLN A 78 -3.29 4.27 9.08
C GLN A 78 -4.51 3.52 9.63
N MET A 79 -5.43 4.18 10.33
CA MET A 79 -6.68 3.51 10.75
C MET A 79 -7.54 3.04 9.58
N VAL A 80 -7.56 3.78 8.45
CA VAL A 80 -8.25 3.34 7.22
C VAL A 80 -7.48 2.21 6.54
N VAL A 81 -6.14 2.24 6.59
CA VAL A 81 -5.28 1.19 6.02
C VAL A 81 -5.43 -0.11 6.82
N TYR A 82 -5.30 -0.04 8.13
CA TYR A 82 -5.37 -1.18 9.04
C TYR A 82 -6.78 -1.77 9.15
N GLY A 83 -7.83 -0.93 9.11
CA GLY A 83 -9.23 -1.36 9.13
C GLY A 83 -9.60 -2.21 7.92
N TYR A 84 -8.99 -1.92 6.79
CA TYR A 84 -9.03 -2.68 5.54
C TYR A 84 -10.45 -3.13 5.13
N ALA A 85 -11.49 -2.34 5.39
CA ALA A 85 -12.79 -2.55 4.80
C ALA A 85 -12.75 -2.01 3.37
N ARG A 86 -12.85 -2.90 2.40
CA ARG A 86 -12.72 -2.63 0.96
C ARG A 86 -13.94 -3.17 0.22
N LEU A 87 -14.26 -2.63 -0.96
CA LEU A 87 -15.28 -3.26 -1.81
C LEU A 87 -14.90 -4.71 -2.12
N VAL A 88 -13.66 -4.88 -2.55
CA VAL A 88 -12.99 -6.15 -2.79
C VAL A 88 -11.68 -6.13 -1.99
N GLY A 89 -11.36 -7.19 -1.26
CA GLY A 89 -10.14 -7.30 -0.47
C GLY A 89 -9.21 -8.39 -0.99
N TYR A 90 -7.96 -8.38 -0.53
CA TYR A 90 -7.03 -9.50 -0.71
C TYR A 90 -7.11 -10.47 0.48
N ALA A 91 -7.18 -11.75 0.18
CA ALA A 91 -6.90 -12.81 1.13
C ALA A 91 -5.39 -12.93 1.39
N PRO A 92 -4.93 -13.67 2.42
CA PRO A 92 -3.51 -13.84 2.71
C PRO A 92 -2.68 -14.48 1.58
N ASP A 93 -3.32 -15.19 0.65
CA ASP A 93 -2.72 -15.74 -0.57
C ASP A 93 -2.78 -14.77 -1.77
N TYR A 94 -3.20 -13.52 -1.52
CA TYR A 94 -3.40 -12.45 -2.51
C TYR A 94 -4.50 -12.72 -3.55
N SER A 95 -5.36 -13.70 -3.35
CA SER A 95 -6.59 -13.85 -4.10
C SER A 95 -7.61 -12.75 -3.71
N LEU A 96 -8.43 -12.32 -4.67
CA LEU A 96 -9.46 -11.31 -4.45
C LEU A 96 -10.74 -11.96 -3.92
N TYR A 97 -11.37 -11.31 -2.93
CA TYR A 97 -12.69 -11.71 -2.42
C TYR A 97 -13.59 -10.50 -2.19
N PRO A 98 -14.94 -10.65 -2.30
CA PRO A 98 -15.88 -9.59 -1.96
C PRO A 98 -15.90 -9.37 -0.44
N ASP A 99 -15.70 -8.11 0.03
CA ASP A 99 -15.74 -7.74 1.46
C ASP A 99 -16.98 -6.87 1.75
N ILE A 100 -16.93 -5.56 1.43
CA ILE A 100 -18.12 -4.68 1.51
C ILE A 100 -19.18 -5.15 0.50
N LEU A 101 -18.75 -5.51 -0.71
CA LEU A 101 -19.63 -6.12 -1.69
C LEU A 101 -20.16 -7.47 -1.17
N ARG A 102 -21.39 -7.80 -1.54
CA ARG A 102 -21.92 -9.16 -1.40
C ARG A 102 -21.23 -10.11 -2.36
N ASP A 103 -21.08 -9.65 -3.63
CA ASP A 103 -20.58 -10.42 -4.75
C ASP A 103 -20.16 -9.48 -5.90
N PHE A 104 -19.46 -10.01 -6.90
CA PHE A 104 -19.17 -9.32 -8.15
C PHE A 104 -19.10 -10.29 -9.34
N GLU A 105 -19.47 -9.82 -10.51
CA GLU A 105 -19.34 -10.56 -11.76
C GLU A 105 -18.42 -9.79 -12.72
N VAL A 106 -17.62 -10.52 -13.49
CA VAL A 106 -16.66 -9.97 -14.45
C VAL A 106 -16.92 -10.56 -15.82
N PHE A 107 -17.12 -9.71 -16.82
CA PHE A 107 -17.31 -10.11 -18.19
C PHE A 107 -16.18 -9.53 -19.05
N GLU A 108 -15.41 -10.39 -19.68
CA GLU A 108 -14.30 -10.05 -20.59
C GLU A 108 -13.31 -9.02 -20.01
N ASP A 109 -13.12 -9.00 -18.68
CA ASP A 109 -12.34 -8.01 -17.94
C ASP A 109 -12.66 -6.53 -18.28
N ARG A 110 -13.80 -6.26 -18.89
CA ARG A 110 -14.21 -4.90 -19.27
C ARG A 110 -15.56 -4.45 -18.71
N ARG A 111 -16.39 -5.38 -18.23
CA ARG A 111 -17.65 -5.09 -17.58
C ARG A 111 -17.69 -5.77 -16.23
N TYR A 112 -17.83 -4.97 -15.19
CA TYR A 112 -17.84 -5.38 -13.78
C TYR A 112 -19.20 -5.04 -13.18
N VAL A 113 -19.91 -6.06 -12.70
CA VAL A 113 -21.17 -5.90 -11.98
C VAL A 113 -20.90 -6.08 -10.51
N LEU A 114 -21.09 -5.02 -9.74
CA LEU A 114 -20.84 -4.99 -8.30
C LEU A 114 -22.19 -5.10 -7.57
N HIS A 115 -22.34 -6.15 -6.75
CA HIS A 115 -23.55 -6.39 -5.96
C HIS A 115 -23.36 -5.95 -4.51
N LEU A 116 -24.13 -4.96 -4.08
CA LEU A 116 -24.12 -4.48 -2.70
C LEU A 116 -24.91 -5.41 -1.79
N ARG A 117 -24.66 -5.35 -0.48
CA ARG A 117 -25.44 -6.10 0.53
C ARG A 117 -26.73 -5.34 0.83
N PRO A 118 -27.92 -5.90 0.60
CA PRO A 118 -29.18 -5.29 1.03
C PRO A 118 -29.15 -5.02 2.55
N GLY A 119 -29.67 -3.86 2.95
CA GLY A 119 -29.69 -3.45 4.35
C GLY A 119 -28.34 -3.00 4.93
N HIS A 120 -27.25 -2.94 4.15
CA HIS A 120 -25.97 -2.40 4.61
C HIS A 120 -26.10 -0.91 4.90
N LYS A 121 -25.44 -0.45 5.97
CA LYS A 121 -25.52 0.95 6.44
C LYS A 121 -24.16 1.56 6.66
N TRP A 122 -24.10 2.88 6.51
CA TRP A 122 -23.01 3.69 6.99
C TRP A 122 -22.94 3.69 8.52
N SER A 123 -21.84 4.16 9.09
CA SER A 123 -21.62 4.18 10.54
C SER A 123 -22.58 5.04 11.34
N ASP A 124 -23.35 5.90 10.69
CA ASP A 124 -24.42 6.73 11.25
C ASP A 124 -25.82 6.11 11.07
N GLY A 125 -25.91 4.91 10.50
CA GLY A 125 -27.15 4.17 10.28
C GLY A 125 -27.86 4.48 8.96
N HIS A 126 -27.37 5.40 8.13
CA HIS A 126 -27.98 5.66 6.83
C HIS A 126 -27.68 4.50 5.85
N PRO A 127 -28.66 4.08 5.01
CA PRO A 127 -28.43 3.00 4.03
C PRO A 127 -27.25 3.28 3.09
N PHE A 128 -26.45 2.24 2.83
CA PHE A 128 -25.39 2.22 1.79
C PHE A 128 -25.95 1.56 0.53
N THR A 129 -26.05 2.33 -0.56
CA THR A 129 -26.72 1.92 -1.80
C THR A 129 -25.96 2.39 -3.04
N SER A 130 -26.47 2.04 -4.22
CA SER A 130 -25.95 2.52 -5.50
C SER A 130 -25.98 4.05 -5.64
N GLU A 131 -26.80 4.74 -4.83
CA GLU A 131 -26.85 6.21 -4.81
C GLU A 131 -25.56 6.84 -4.30
N ASP A 132 -24.81 6.17 -3.43
CA ASP A 132 -23.50 6.62 -2.94
C ASP A 132 -22.43 6.57 -4.05
N PHE A 133 -22.56 5.62 -4.98
CA PHE A 133 -21.74 5.52 -6.19
C PHE A 133 -22.18 6.53 -7.26
N ARG A 134 -23.51 6.72 -7.42
CA ARG A 134 -24.06 7.72 -8.34
C ARG A 134 -23.58 9.12 -7.94
N TYR A 135 -23.67 9.45 -6.65
CA TYR A 135 -23.19 10.74 -6.15
C TYR A 135 -21.69 10.94 -6.43
N TRP A 136 -20.87 9.90 -6.18
CA TRP A 136 -19.45 9.94 -6.52
C TRP A 136 -19.22 10.20 -8.02
N TRP A 137 -19.96 9.49 -8.89
CA TRP A 137 -19.76 9.60 -10.33
C TRP A 137 -20.31 10.91 -10.90
N GLU A 138 -21.57 11.22 -10.64
CA GLU A 138 -22.27 12.34 -11.26
C GLU A 138 -21.93 13.70 -10.59
N ASN A 139 -21.77 13.74 -9.27
CA ASN A 139 -21.66 15.00 -8.53
C ASN A 139 -20.24 15.31 -8.03
N VAL A 140 -19.34 14.31 -7.93
CA VAL A 140 -17.97 14.53 -7.49
C VAL A 140 -17.00 14.45 -8.66
N VAL A 141 -16.95 13.33 -9.37
CA VAL A 141 -15.97 13.07 -10.43
C VAL A 141 -16.24 13.93 -11.67
N ASN A 142 -17.49 14.04 -12.08
CA ASN A 142 -17.91 14.84 -13.25
C ASN A 142 -18.29 16.29 -12.90
N ASN A 143 -17.83 16.78 -11.74
CA ASN A 143 -18.00 18.18 -11.35
C ASN A 143 -16.67 18.93 -11.46
N ASP A 144 -16.56 19.88 -12.40
CA ASP A 144 -15.32 20.60 -12.71
C ASP A 144 -14.79 21.46 -11.55
N GLU A 145 -15.65 21.89 -10.59
CA GLU A 145 -15.20 22.64 -9.43
C GLU A 145 -14.62 21.75 -8.33
N ILE A 146 -15.19 20.54 -8.13
CA ILE A 146 -14.70 19.55 -7.16
C ILE A 146 -13.49 18.82 -7.70
N THR A 147 -13.55 18.40 -8.97
CA THR A 147 -12.54 17.60 -9.66
C THR A 147 -12.11 18.26 -10.98
N PRO A 148 -11.32 19.34 -10.92
CA PRO A 148 -10.92 20.11 -12.11
C PRO A 148 -10.12 19.32 -13.15
N THR A 149 -9.55 18.18 -12.76
CA THR A 149 -8.80 17.26 -13.65
C THR A 149 -9.69 16.26 -14.36
N GLY A 150 -11.01 16.27 -14.09
CA GLY A 150 -11.95 15.28 -14.60
C GLY A 150 -11.80 13.89 -13.96
N PRO A 151 -12.41 12.87 -14.58
CA PRO A 151 -12.37 11.51 -14.08
C PRO A 151 -10.94 10.99 -13.86
N PRO A 152 -10.71 10.16 -12.82
CA PRO A 152 -9.38 9.63 -12.52
C PRO A 152 -8.89 8.66 -13.59
N ASP A 153 -7.55 8.55 -13.72
CA ASP A 153 -6.87 7.78 -14.77
C ASP A 153 -7.37 6.34 -14.92
N PHE A 154 -7.74 5.67 -13.81
CA PHE A 154 -8.24 4.29 -13.87
C PHE A 154 -9.59 4.14 -14.58
N MET A 155 -10.32 5.25 -14.78
CA MET A 155 -11.55 5.28 -15.59
C MET A 155 -11.27 5.32 -17.09
N PHE A 156 -10.02 5.53 -17.51
CA PHE A 156 -9.63 5.54 -18.90
C PHE A 156 -8.83 4.28 -19.25
N VAL A 157 -9.20 3.65 -20.37
CA VAL A 157 -8.41 2.60 -21.01
C VAL A 157 -8.26 2.97 -22.49
N ASP A 158 -7.02 2.99 -22.99
CA ASP A 158 -6.70 3.42 -24.37
C ASP A 158 -7.27 4.80 -24.74
N GLY A 159 -7.30 5.72 -23.75
CA GLY A 159 -7.88 7.05 -23.91
C GLY A 159 -9.42 7.10 -23.92
N ASN A 160 -10.10 5.97 -23.78
CA ASN A 160 -11.55 5.88 -23.73
C ASN A 160 -12.05 5.85 -22.28
N LEU A 161 -12.97 6.74 -21.96
CA LEU A 161 -13.62 6.81 -20.65
C LEU A 161 -14.60 5.64 -20.48
N GLY A 162 -14.51 4.96 -19.34
CA GLY A 162 -15.50 3.98 -18.91
C GLY A 162 -16.83 4.63 -18.51
N SER A 163 -17.88 3.84 -18.53
CA SER A 163 -19.22 4.23 -18.09
C SER A 163 -19.58 3.60 -16.76
N VAL A 164 -20.45 4.29 -16.00
CA VAL A 164 -21.01 3.76 -14.74
C VAL A 164 -22.52 3.82 -14.83
N THR A 165 -23.19 2.72 -14.52
CA THR A 165 -24.65 2.64 -14.49
C THR A 165 -25.16 2.01 -13.22
N PHE A 166 -26.42 2.32 -12.86
CA PHE A 166 -27.03 1.99 -11.58
C PHE A 166 -28.39 1.35 -11.83
N PRO A 167 -28.43 0.04 -12.18
CA PRO A 167 -29.67 -0.66 -12.54
C PRO A 167 -30.73 -0.66 -11.44
N ASP A 168 -30.29 -0.80 -10.17
CA ASP A 168 -31.13 -0.78 -8.98
C ASP A 168 -30.35 -0.28 -7.75
N ALA A 169 -30.99 -0.28 -6.59
CA ALA A 169 -30.40 0.23 -5.34
C ALA A 169 -29.18 -0.58 -4.84
N HIS A 170 -28.98 -1.80 -5.34
CA HIS A 170 -27.95 -2.71 -4.85
C HIS A 170 -27.02 -3.22 -5.96
N THR A 171 -27.11 -2.64 -7.17
CA THR A 171 -26.28 -3.02 -8.32
C THR A 171 -25.62 -1.79 -8.94
N VAL A 172 -24.30 -1.87 -9.11
CA VAL A 172 -23.49 -0.85 -9.79
C VAL A 172 -22.70 -1.55 -10.90
N VAL A 173 -22.72 -1.01 -12.10
CA VAL A 173 -22.02 -1.57 -13.25
C VAL A 173 -20.99 -0.57 -13.77
N PHE A 174 -19.74 -1.01 -13.82
CA PHE A 174 -18.65 -0.31 -14.52
C PHE A 174 -18.36 -1.01 -15.83
N GLU A 175 -18.25 -0.27 -16.92
CA GLU A 175 -18.02 -0.85 -18.24
C GLU A 175 -17.08 0.02 -19.08
N TRP A 176 -16.11 -0.61 -19.73
CA TRP A 176 -15.16 0.01 -20.65
C TRP A 176 -15.29 -0.59 -22.04
N PRO A 177 -14.94 0.16 -23.11
CA PRO A 177 -14.88 -0.37 -24.48
C PRO A 177 -13.85 -1.49 -24.64
N THR A 178 -12.75 -1.41 -23.90
CA THR A 178 -11.63 -2.35 -23.87
C THR A 178 -11.39 -2.85 -22.44
N PRO A 179 -10.68 -3.96 -22.24
CA PRO A 179 -10.48 -4.54 -20.93
C PRO A 179 -9.75 -3.63 -19.93
N ASN A 180 -10.19 -3.64 -18.68
CA ASN A 180 -9.59 -2.96 -17.54
C ASN A 180 -9.28 -3.95 -16.41
N SER A 181 -8.41 -4.89 -16.66
CA SER A 181 -8.10 -6.00 -15.73
C SER A 181 -7.53 -5.55 -14.39
N ASN A 182 -7.08 -4.29 -14.27
CA ASN A 182 -6.57 -3.73 -13.03
C ASN A 182 -7.68 -3.18 -12.10
N PHE A 183 -8.94 -3.15 -12.54
CA PHE A 183 -10.00 -2.48 -11.79
C PHE A 183 -10.24 -3.10 -10.40
N LEU A 184 -10.47 -4.42 -10.30
CA LEU A 184 -10.68 -5.07 -9.01
C LEU A 184 -9.42 -5.05 -8.12
N PRO A 185 -8.21 -5.36 -8.62
CA PRO A 185 -6.98 -5.20 -7.85
C PRO A 185 -6.80 -3.80 -7.27
N LEU A 186 -7.17 -2.75 -8.03
CA LEU A 186 -7.10 -1.37 -7.58
C LEU A 186 -8.03 -1.09 -6.38
N LEU A 187 -9.23 -1.71 -6.36
CA LEU A 187 -10.18 -1.57 -5.25
C LEU A 187 -9.72 -2.28 -3.97
N ALA A 188 -8.79 -3.23 -4.08
CA ALA A 188 -8.26 -4.01 -2.95
C ALA A 188 -6.98 -3.41 -2.34
N GLN A 189 -6.43 -2.34 -2.90
CA GLN A 189 -5.19 -1.71 -2.43
C GLN A 189 -5.28 -1.16 -1.00
N ALA A 190 -4.12 -0.90 -0.41
CA ALA A 190 -4.02 -0.25 0.89
C ALA A 190 -4.66 1.16 0.89
N SER A 191 -4.53 1.87 -0.22
CA SER A 191 -5.18 3.16 -0.47
C SER A 191 -5.96 3.11 -1.78
N PRO A 192 -7.13 2.44 -1.81
CA PRO A 192 -7.93 2.30 -3.03
C PRO A 192 -8.56 3.64 -3.43
N PRO A 193 -8.93 3.81 -4.69
CA PRO A 193 -9.90 4.82 -5.03
C PRO A 193 -11.24 4.46 -4.39
N PHE A 194 -11.73 5.29 -3.49
CA PHE A 194 -13.08 5.13 -2.96
C PHE A 194 -14.07 5.64 -4.01
N ILE A 195 -14.71 4.71 -4.73
CA ILE A 195 -15.65 4.98 -5.82
C ILE A 195 -17.10 5.16 -5.34
N TYR A 196 -17.25 5.53 -4.09
CA TYR A 196 -18.51 5.81 -3.42
C TYR A 196 -18.30 6.88 -2.34
N ARG A 197 -19.36 7.60 -2.00
CA ARG A 197 -19.34 8.66 -0.97
C ARG A 197 -20.63 8.62 -0.16
N PRO A 198 -20.60 9.00 1.13
CA PRO A 198 -21.82 9.15 1.92
C PRO A 198 -22.65 10.34 1.39
N ALA A 199 -23.48 10.08 0.37
CA ALA A 199 -24.23 11.10 -0.36
C ALA A 199 -25.10 11.92 0.57
N HIS A 200 -25.81 11.26 1.52
CA HIS A 200 -26.67 11.92 2.49
C HIS A 200 -25.92 12.96 3.35
N TYR A 201 -24.65 12.69 3.69
CA TYR A 201 -23.81 13.60 4.47
C TYR A 201 -23.20 14.70 3.61
N LEU A 202 -22.68 14.38 2.40
CA LEU A 202 -21.93 15.33 1.60
C LEU A 202 -22.79 16.32 0.81
N ARG A 203 -24.05 15.99 0.52
CA ARG A 203 -25.00 16.87 -0.18
C ARG A 203 -25.18 18.21 0.52
N GLN A 204 -25.09 18.28 1.85
CA GLN A 204 -25.17 19.53 2.59
C GLN A 204 -24.00 20.50 2.32
N PHE A 205 -22.92 20.02 1.70
CA PHE A 205 -21.74 20.81 1.32
C PHE A 205 -21.59 20.96 -0.20
N HIS A 206 -22.61 20.57 -0.98
CA HIS A 206 -22.58 20.60 -2.43
C HIS A 206 -23.55 21.68 -2.97
N LEU A 207 -23.12 22.48 -3.94
CA LEU A 207 -23.85 23.64 -4.44
C LEU A 207 -25.25 23.28 -4.99
N ASP A 208 -25.39 22.12 -5.64
CA ASP A 208 -26.65 21.69 -6.26
C ASP A 208 -27.71 21.21 -5.25
N PHE A 209 -27.31 20.93 -4.01
CA PHE A 209 -28.21 20.34 -3.00
C PHE A 209 -28.36 21.21 -1.76
N ALA A 210 -27.32 21.96 -1.40
CA ALA A 210 -27.32 22.77 -0.20
C ALA A 210 -28.01 24.12 -0.45
N GLU A 211 -28.59 24.66 0.61
CA GLU A 211 -29.11 26.04 0.59
C GLU A 211 -27.92 27.00 0.54
N THR A 212 -27.94 27.93 -0.43
CA THR A 212 -26.79 28.78 -0.81
C THR A 212 -26.24 29.63 0.37
N GLU A 213 -27.10 30.16 1.21
CA GLU A 213 -26.70 31.04 2.33
C GLU A 213 -26.03 30.22 3.43
N SER A 214 -26.59 29.06 3.75
CA SER A 214 -26.03 28.10 4.69
C SER A 214 -24.67 27.57 4.23
N LEU A 215 -24.54 27.20 2.95
CA LEU A 215 -23.30 26.75 2.35
C LEU A 215 -22.19 27.82 2.42
N ALA A 216 -22.54 29.07 2.12
CA ALA A 216 -21.61 30.19 2.20
C ALA A 216 -21.13 30.45 3.64
N GLU A 217 -22.00 30.25 4.65
CA GLU A 217 -21.61 30.34 6.05
C GLU A 217 -20.63 29.22 6.45
N GLU A 218 -20.89 27.97 6.05
CA GLU A 218 -19.98 26.83 6.30
C GLU A 218 -18.63 27.05 5.63
N VAL A 219 -18.55 27.56 4.41
CA VAL A 219 -17.30 27.93 3.71
C VAL A 219 -16.49 28.92 4.55
N ARG A 220 -17.17 30.01 5.07
CA ARG A 220 -16.49 30.98 5.95
C ARG A 220 -16.02 30.37 7.25
N ARG A 221 -16.86 29.54 7.91
CA ARG A 221 -16.55 28.84 9.18
C ARG A 221 -15.37 27.90 9.01
N ALA A 222 -15.33 27.14 7.90
CA ALA A 222 -14.25 26.21 7.58
C ALA A 222 -12.96 26.89 7.12
N ARG A 223 -12.99 28.23 6.87
CA ARG A 223 -11.85 29.03 6.37
C ARG A 223 -11.26 28.47 5.08
N VAL A 224 -12.11 28.12 4.14
CA VAL A 224 -11.72 27.64 2.81
C VAL A 224 -12.13 28.61 1.72
N LYS A 225 -11.60 28.45 0.49
CA LYS A 225 -11.77 29.43 -0.58
C LYS A 225 -13.09 29.32 -1.34
N SER A 226 -13.67 28.10 -1.37
CA SER A 226 -14.89 27.81 -2.14
C SER A 226 -15.68 26.67 -1.51
N TRP A 227 -16.91 26.46 -1.99
CA TRP A 227 -17.74 25.35 -1.62
C TRP A 227 -17.10 24.00 -2.02
N ALA A 228 -16.47 23.92 -3.20
CA ALA A 228 -15.76 22.72 -3.64
C ALA A 228 -14.56 22.39 -2.72
N ALA A 229 -13.83 23.42 -2.26
CA ALA A 229 -12.77 23.22 -1.26
C ALA A 229 -13.33 22.78 0.10
N LEU A 230 -14.54 23.23 0.47
CA LEU A 230 -15.25 22.76 1.66
C LEU A 230 -15.64 21.29 1.50
N HIS A 231 -16.28 20.95 0.38
CA HIS A 231 -16.69 19.58 0.06
C HIS A 231 -15.49 18.62 0.14
N ASN A 232 -14.40 18.92 -0.57
CA ASN A 232 -13.17 18.12 -0.54
C ASN A 232 -12.55 17.99 0.87
N LYS A 233 -12.68 19.04 1.70
CA LYS A 233 -12.25 18.99 3.10
C LYS A 233 -13.12 18.06 3.93
N ARG A 234 -14.45 18.06 3.71
CA ARG A 234 -15.43 17.24 4.42
C ARG A 234 -15.42 15.77 3.96
N ASP A 235 -15.04 15.51 2.70
CA ASP A 235 -14.94 14.18 2.09
C ASP A 235 -13.62 13.44 2.42
N ASN A 236 -12.72 14.02 3.18
CA ASN A 236 -11.40 13.44 3.35
C ASN A 236 -11.36 12.34 4.43
N LEU A 237 -11.52 11.09 4.02
CA LEU A 237 -11.50 9.90 4.86
C LEU A 237 -10.17 9.68 5.61
N TYR A 238 -9.07 10.22 5.09
CA TYR A 238 -7.73 10.09 5.70
C TYR A 238 -7.38 11.19 6.69
N LYS A 239 -8.27 12.19 6.89
CA LYS A 239 -8.11 13.23 7.89
C LYS A 239 -9.14 13.06 9.00
N PHE A 240 -8.67 13.07 10.24
CA PHE A 240 -9.48 12.80 11.42
C PHE A 240 -9.89 14.07 12.17
N ASP A 241 -9.98 15.19 11.49
CA ASP A 241 -10.54 16.45 12.01
C ASP A 241 -12.04 16.65 11.68
N ASN A 242 -12.68 15.62 11.11
CA ASN A 242 -14.10 15.57 10.77
C ASN A 242 -14.75 14.26 11.27
N PRO A 243 -14.98 14.11 12.59
CA PRO A 243 -15.56 12.87 13.15
C PRO A 243 -17.01 12.62 12.71
N ALA A 244 -17.68 13.60 12.13
CA ALA A 244 -19.04 13.46 11.59
C ALA A 244 -19.09 12.79 10.21
N LEU A 245 -17.94 12.56 9.55
CA LEU A 245 -17.91 11.86 8.25
C LEU A 245 -18.24 10.38 8.44
N PRO A 246 -19.36 9.88 7.89
CA PRO A 246 -19.69 8.46 7.97
C PRO A 246 -18.67 7.57 7.26
N THR A 247 -18.49 6.37 7.76
CA THR A 247 -17.54 5.38 7.22
C THR A 247 -18.11 3.96 7.22
N LEU A 248 -17.53 3.10 6.39
CA LEU A 248 -17.78 1.66 6.41
C LEU A 248 -16.63 0.88 7.10
N GLN A 249 -15.66 1.59 7.68
CA GLN A 249 -14.52 0.98 8.38
C GLN A 249 -14.95 0.34 9.71
N PRO A 250 -14.18 -0.65 10.24
CA PRO A 250 -14.53 -1.35 11.49
C PRO A 250 -14.52 -0.44 12.73
N TRP A 251 -13.77 0.67 12.68
CA TRP A 251 -13.72 1.67 13.75
C TRP A 251 -14.00 3.05 13.19
N ILE A 252 -14.76 3.84 13.95
CA ILE A 252 -15.14 5.22 13.67
C ILE A 252 -14.35 6.19 14.55
N ASN A 253 -14.04 7.36 14.01
CA ASN A 253 -13.33 8.39 14.74
C ASN A 253 -14.22 8.98 15.86
N ALA A 254 -13.83 8.79 17.10
CA ALA A 254 -14.50 9.34 18.29
C ALA A 254 -13.74 10.51 18.94
N SER A 255 -12.63 10.95 18.34
CA SER A 255 -11.76 11.98 18.93
C SER A 255 -11.84 13.30 18.18
N GLY A 256 -11.56 14.35 18.93
CA GLY A 256 -11.27 15.67 18.37
C GLY A 256 -9.77 15.84 18.04
N ARG A 257 -9.33 17.09 17.94
CA ARG A 257 -7.91 17.44 17.72
C ARG A 257 -7.08 17.22 19.00
N SER A 258 -6.42 16.08 19.08
CA SER A 258 -5.57 15.70 20.22
C SER A 258 -4.35 14.95 19.70
N SER A 259 -3.29 14.85 20.52
CA SER A 259 -2.16 13.92 20.28
C SER A 259 -2.56 12.45 20.48
N ARG A 260 -3.70 12.22 21.14
CA ARG A 260 -4.30 10.92 21.42
C ARG A 260 -5.59 10.82 20.61
N GLN A 261 -5.60 9.97 19.62
CA GLN A 261 -6.74 9.74 18.73
C GLN A 261 -7.46 8.47 19.14
N LEU A 262 -8.76 8.56 19.36
CA LEU A 262 -9.61 7.43 19.75
C LEU A 262 -10.54 7.05 18.61
N PHE A 263 -10.64 5.75 18.40
CA PHE A 263 -11.55 5.14 17.44
C PHE A 263 -12.37 4.08 18.17
N VAL A 264 -13.68 4.13 18.02
CA VAL A 264 -14.59 3.17 18.65
C VAL A 264 -15.19 2.25 17.60
N ARG A 265 -15.57 1.04 17.98
CA ARG A 265 -16.16 0.07 17.07
C ARG A 265 -17.38 0.62 16.35
N ASN A 266 -17.47 0.34 15.04
CA ASN A 266 -18.60 0.74 14.20
C ASN A 266 -19.81 -0.13 14.53
N PRO A 267 -20.94 0.43 15.02
CA PRO A 267 -22.13 -0.35 15.36
C PRO A 267 -22.81 -0.98 14.14
N TYR A 268 -22.53 -0.48 12.93
CA TYR A 268 -23.12 -0.97 11.68
C TYR A 268 -22.13 -1.78 10.82
N TYR A 269 -21.02 -2.23 11.40
CA TYR A 269 -20.02 -2.99 10.64
C TYR A 269 -20.60 -4.32 10.14
N HIS A 270 -20.36 -4.63 8.86
CA HIS A 270 -21.05 -5.69 8.12
C HIS A 270 -20.56 -7.11 8.37
N ARG A 271 -19.51 -7.30 9.16
CA ARG A 271 -18.86 -8.60 9.41
C ARG A 271 -19.28 -9.18 10.76
N ILE A 272 -19.53 -10.49 10.76
CA ILE A 272 -19.78 -11.29 11.97
C ILE A 272 -18.91 -12.55 11.94
N ASP A 273 -18.65 -13.14 13.11
CA ASP A 273 -18.11 -14.50 13.17
C ASP A 273 -19.23 -15.54 13.00
N ALA A 274 -18.86 -16.83 12.84
CA ALA A 274 -19.84 -17.92 12.64
C ALA A 274 -20.77 -18.15 13.86
N ARG A 275 -20.51 -17.53 15.03
CA ARG A 275 -21.38 -17.57 16.22
C ARG A 275 -22.38 -16.41 16.24
N GLY A 276 -22.33 -15.50 15.25
CA GLY A 276 -23.16 -14.30 15.19
C GLY A 276 -22.60 -13.09 15.95
N VAL A 277 -21.36 -13.15 16.44
CA VAL A 277 -20.71 -12.02 17.12
C VAL A 277 -20.21 -11.01 16.08
N GLN A 278 -20.67 -9.76 16.19
CA GLN A 278 -20.24 -8.69 15.28
C GLN A 278 -18.77 -8.32 15.52
N LEU A 279 -18.00 -8.22 14.43
CA LEU A 279 -16.64 -7.69 14.45
C LEU A 279 -16.66 -6.13 14.44
N PRO A 280 -15.57 -5.47 14.79
CA PRO A 280 -14.33 -6.01 15.35
C PRO A 280 -14.52 -6.56 16.76
N TYR A 281 -13.64 -7.48 17.20
CA TYR A 281 -13.67 -7.91 18.60
C TYR A 281 -13.18 -6.81 19.54
N ILE A 282 -12.20 -6.01 19.14
CA ILE A 282 -11.64 -4.91 19.95
C ILE A 282 -12.57 -3.70 19.88
N ASP A 283 -12.97 -3.18 21.05
CA ASP A 283 -13.94 -2.08 21.14
C ASP A 283 -13.32 -0.73 20.77
N VAL A 284 -12.10 -0.47 21.20
CA VAL A 284 -11.45 0.83 21.05
C VAL A 284 -10.05 0.66 20.46
N VAL A 285 -9.67 1.55 19.56
CA VAL A 285 -8.27 1.73 19.13
C VAL A 285 -7.80 3.11 19.60
N GLU A 286 -6.70 3.11 20.34
CA GLU A 286 -6.01 4.32 20.76
C GLU A 286 -4.72 4.48 19.96
N MET A 287 -4.63 5.54 19.19
CA MET A 287 -3.45 5.88 18.41
C MET A 287 -2.81 7.15 18.97
N THR A 288 -1.63 7.02 19.57
CA THR A 288 -0.92 8.15 20.22
C THR A 288 0.21 8.65 19.32
N ILE A 289 0.29 9.98 19.15
CA ILE A 289 1.32 10.65 18.36
C ILE A 289 2.51 10.96 19.28
N VAL A 290 3.69 10.41 18.96
CA VAL A 290 4.93 10.58 19.71
C VAL A 290 6.10 10.86 18.75
N SER A 291 7.23 11.35 19.26
CA SER A 291 8.44 11.48 18.43
C SER A 291 8.93 10.10 17.94
N ALA A 292 9.35 10.02 16.69
CA ALA A 292 9.77 8.74 16.07
C ALA A 292 10.81 7.98 16.90
N GLY A 293 11.83 8.67 17.41
CA GLY A 293 12.88 8.05 18.24
C GLY A 293 12.43 7.52 19.61
N LEU A 294 11.17 7.76 20.01
CA LEU A 294 10.61 7.24 21.27
C LEU A 294 9.78 5.97 21.08
N ILE A 295 9.43 5.60 19.84
CA ILE A 295 8.51 4.50 19.57
C ILE A 295 9.05 3.18 20.13
N ALA A 296 10.30 2.84 19.83
CA ALA A 296 10.92 1.60 20.31
C ALA A 296 11.02 1.55 21.84
N ALA A 297 11.40 2.66 22.48
CA ALA A 297 11.49 2.75 23.96
C ALA A 297 10.11 2.60 24.60
N LYS A 298 9.07 3.23 24.05
CA LYS A 298 7.69 3.12 24.55
C LYS A 298 7.10 1.72 24.31
N ALA A 299 7.39 1.12 23.16
CA ALA A 299 7.01 -0.27 22.91
C ALA A 299 7.66 -1.22 23.91
N ASN A 300 8.95 -1.02 24.20
CA ASN A 300 9.67 -1.78 25.24
C ASN A 300 9.09 -1.55 26.65
N ALA A 301 8.55 -0.38 26.93
CA ALA A 301 7.88 -0.06 28.21
C ALA A 301 6.44 -0.62 28.31
N GLY A 302 5.93 -1.33 27.29
CA GLY A 302 4.57 -1.90 27.30
C GLY A 302 3.45 -0.88 27.04
N GLU A 303 3.78 0.27 26.44
CA GLU A 303 2.79 1.30 26.12
C GLU A 303 2.03 1.02 24.81
N VAL A 304 2.26 -0.14 24.17
CA VAL A 304 1.61 -0.59 22.94
C VAL A 304 1.13 -2.03 23.06
N ASP A 305 0.11 -2.37 22.29
CA ASP A 305 -0.42 -3.73 22.18
C ASP A 305 -0.12 -4.36 20.82
N LEU A 306 -0.05 -3.53 19.78
CA LEU A 306 0.32 -3.94 18.43
C LEU A 306 1.13 -2.81 17.77
N GLN A 307 2.41 -3.05 17.47
CA GLN A 307 3.29 -2.04 16.90
C GLN A 307 4.27 -2.67 15.90
N ALA A 308 4.33 -2.11 14.70
CA ALA A 308 5.40 -2.39 13.73
C ALA A 308 5.91 -1.09 13.11
N ARG A 309 4.98 -0.16 12.78
CA ARG A 309 5.34 1.13 12.18
C ARG A 309 6.22 1.94 13.11
N GLY A 310 7.35 2.43 12.58
CA GLY A 310 8.33 3.21 13.35
C GLY A 310 9.23 2.35 14.24
N LEU A 311 9.20 1.03 14.06
CA LEU A 311 10.21 0.11 14.54
C LEU A 311 11.11 -0.29 13.36
N ASP A 312 12.41 -0.19 13.56
CA ASP A 312 13.43 -0.64 12.63
C ASP A 312 14.14 -1.89 13.18
N PHE A 313 14.82 -2.65 12.32
CA PHE A 313 15.45 -3.90 12.78
C PHE A 313 16.48 -3.71 13.91
N PRO A 314 17.29 -2.64 14.00
CA PRO A 314 18.16 -2.40 15.14
C PRO A 314 17.47 -2.35 16.50
N ASP A 315 16.17 -2.01 16.54
CA ASP A 315 15.38 -1.98 17.77
C ASP A 315 15.17 -3.37 18.39
N ILE A 316 15.41 -4.45 17.62
CA ILE A 316 15.21 -5.83 18.06
C ILE A 316 15.96 -6.15 19.36
N SER A 317 17.14 -5.55 19.55
CA SER A 317 17.96 -5.81 20.72
C SER A 317 17.29 -5.33 22.02
N ILE A 318 16.73 -4.11 22.02
CA ILE A 318 16.01 -3.57 23.19
C ILE A 318 14.68 -4.28 23.39
N LEU A 319 13.96 -4.58 22.29
CA LEU A 319 12.66 -5.24 22.34
C LEU A 319 12.79 -6.68 22.87
N LYS A 320 13.73 -7.48 22.36
CA LYS A 320 13.97 -8.85 22.83
C LYS A 320 14.49 -8.88 24.27
N LYS A 321 15.30 -7.91 24.67
CA LYS A 321 15.73 -7.78 26.05
C LYS A 321 14.54 -7.50 26.98
N GLY A 322 13.68 -6.53 26.66
CA GLY A 322 12.50 -6.23 27.46
C GLY A 322 11.52 -7.40 27.54
N GLU A 323 11.32 -8.14 26.42
CA GLU A 323 10.52 -9.36 26.40
C GLU A 323 11.09 -10.42 27.37
N SER A 324 12.42 -10.63 27.39
CA SER A 324 13.09 -11.58 28.28
C SER A 324 13.10 -11.13 29.74
N ASP A 325 13.12 -9.83 30.01
CA ASP A 325 13.07 -9.24 31.36
C ASP A 325 11.65 -9.27 31.97
N GLY A 326 10.67 -9.85 31.26
CA GLY A 326 9.31 -10.06 31.75
C GLY A 326 8.27 -9.08 31.20
N GLY A 327 8.59 -8.33 30.18
CA GLY A 327 7.62 -7.46 29.48
C GLY A 327 6.38 -8.23 29.02
N ASP A 328 5.19 -7.62 29.11
CA ASP A 328 3.91 -8.24 28.73
C ASP A 328 3.65 -8.15 27.21
N TYR A 329 4.70 -8.38 26.44
CA TYR A 329 4.64 -8.44 24.98
C TYR A 329 5.59 -9.52 24.44
N ARG A 330 5.39 -9.90 23.20
CA ARG A 330 6.28 -10.72 22.38
C ARG A 330 6.71 -9.92 21.16
N THR A 331 7.92 -10.16 20.67
CA THR A 331 8.46 -9.53 19.47
C THR A 331 8.56 -10.56 18.37
N LEU A 332 7.75 -10.39 17.33
CA LEU A 332 7.78 -11.20 16.11
C LEU A 332 8.70 -10.55 15.08
N LEU A 333 9.15 -11.33 14.11
CA LEU A 333 9.87 -10.85 12.94
C LEU A 333 9.08 -11.25 11.70
N TRP A 334 8.45 -10.25 11.06
CA TRP A 334 7.79 -10.43 9.78
C TRP A 334 8.74 -10.07 8.64
N ALA A 335 8.57 -10.65 7.45
CA ALA A 335 9.35 -10.26 6.29
C ALA A 335 8.84 -8.91 5.75
N ASN A 336 9.76 -8.02 5.34
CA ASN A 336 9.37 -6.82 4.60
C ASN A 336 8.95 -7.21 3.19
N GLY A 337 7.80 -6.70 2.73
CA GLY A 337 7.21 -7.06 1.44
C GLY A 337 7.62 -6.19 0.26
N ALA A 338 8.48 -5.19 0.45
CA ALA A 338 9.05 -4.44 -0.68
C ALA A 338 10.08 -5.30 -1.43
N ALA A 339 10.13 -5.20 -2.74
CA ALA A 339 11.05 -6.00 -3.58
C ALA A 339 12.53 -5.80 -3.24
N SER A 340 12.88 -4.72 -2.57
CA SER A 340 14.17 -4.52 -1.91
C SER A 340 14.01 -3.57 -0.73
N GLN A 341 14.69 -3.86 0.38
CA GLN A 341 14.71 -2.99 1.54
C GLN A 341 15.48 -1.69 1.27
N ILE A 342 16.52 -1.79 0.47
CA ILE A 342 17.38 -0.67 0.05
C ILE A 342 17.67 -0.85 -1.44
N ALA A 343 17.31 0.13 -2.27
CA ALA A 343 17.61 0.13 -3.70
C ALA A 343 18.20 1.48 -4.14
N ILE A 344 19.25 1.43 -4.95
CA ILE A 344 19.88 2.61 -5.55
C ILE A 344 19.30 2.79 -6.96
N TYR A 345 18.87 4.01 -7.28
CA TYR A 345 18.26 4.39 -8.55
C TYR A 345 19.15 5.41 -9.29
N PRO A 346 20.04 4.98 -10.21
CA PRO A 346 20.71 5.89 -11.15
C PRO A 346 19.65 6.56 -12.03
N ASN A 347 19.67 7.90 -12.15
CA ASN A 347 18.65 8.64 -12.90
C ASN A 347 19.01 8.73 -14.39
N LEU A 348 18.35 7.95 -15.24
CA LEU A 348 18.55 7.92 -16.70
C LEU A 348 18.10 9.21 -17.40
N ASN A 349 17.36 10.08 -16.70
CA ASN A 349 16.94 11.40 -17.17
C ASN A 349 17.76 12.54 -16.55
N PHE A 350 18.91 12.25 -15.94
CA PHE A 350 19.73 13.27 -15.31
C PHE A 350 20.16 14.35 -16.31
N ARG A 351 20.08 15.61 -15.88
CA ARG A 351 20.29 16.76 -16.77
C ARG A 351 21.71 16.94 -17.32
N ASP A 352 22.76 16.43 -16.61
CA ASP A 352 24.14 16.46 -17.07
C ASP A 352 24.33 15.44 -18.20
N PRO A 353 24.66 15.85 -19.43
CA PRO A 353 24.68 14.93 -20.58
C PRO A 353 25.77 13.86 -20.47
N VAL A 354 26.94 14.18 -19.89
CA VAL A 354 28.04 13.21 -19.73
C VAL A 354 27.65 12.13 -18.71
N TRP A 355 27.10 12.53 -17.58
CA TRP A 355 26.60 11.56 -16.58
C TRP A 355 25.38 10.79 -17.07
N ARG A 356 24.49 11.44 -17.85
CA ARG A 356 23.33 10.77 -18.45
C ARG A 356 23.78 9.63 -19.36
N GLU A 357 24.78 9.86 -20.20
CA GLU A 357 25.33 8.83 -21.08
C GLU A 357 25.92 7.66 -20.28
N VAL A 358 26.74 7.96 -19.26
CA VAL A 358 27.31 6.93 -18.37
C VAL A 358 26.23 6.12 -17.66
N MET A 359 25.20 6.75 -17.08
CA MET A 359 24.14 6.06 -16.37
C MET A 359 23.23 5.24 -17.31
N ARG A 360 23.11 5.63 -18.58
CA ARG A 360 22.36 4.88 -19.61
C ARG A 360 23.10 3.65 -20.11
N ASP A 361 24.42 3.60 -19.98
CA ASP A 361 25.18 2.40 -20.30
C ASP A 361 24.93 1.31 -19.23
N VAL A 362 24.46 0.16 -19.68
CA VAL A 362 24.15 -0.97 -18.79
C VAL A 362 25.38 -1.48 -18.06
N ARG A 363 26.56 -1.39 -18.68
CA ARG A 363 27.85 -1.83 -18.08
C ARG A 363 28.16 -1.04 -16.82
N PHE A 364 27.83 0.26 -16.79
CA PHE A 364 27.98 1.10 -15.60
C PHE A 364 27.07 0.59 -14.45
N ARG A 365 25.78 0.40 -14.72
CA ARG A 365 24.83 -0.06 -13.70
C ARG A 365 25.16 -1.46 -13.17
N ARG A 366 25.59 -2.37 -14.06
CA ARG A 366 26.09 -3.71 -13.68
C ARG A 366 27.36 -3.60 -12.82
N ALA A 367 28.30 -2.74 -13.18
CA ALA A 367 29.51 -2.51 -12.40
C ALA A 367 29.20 -1.96 -11.00
N LEU A 368 28.26 -1.01 -10.89
CA LEU A 368 27.80 -0.51 -9.59
C LEU A 368 27.20 -1.65 -8.74
N SER A 369 26.36 -2.49 -9.33
CA SER A 369 25.72 -3.60 -8.62
C SER A 369 26.72 -4.65 -8.14
N MET A 370 27.66 -5.06 -9.01
CA MET A 370 28.73 -6.01 -8.67
C MET A 370 29.77 -5.44 -7.70
N GLY A 371 29.81 -4.13 -7.53
CA GLY A 371 30.65 -3.44 -6.55
C GLY A 371 30.03 -3.32 -5.16
N ILE A 372 28.90 -3.97 -4.86
CA ILE A 372 28.25 -3.91 -3.54
C ILE A 372 28.48 -5.22 -2.78
N ASP A 373 29.11 -5.12 -1.59
CA ASP A 373 29.22 -6.25 -0.67
C ASP A 373 27.92 -6.42 0.14
N ARG A 374 26.93 -7.06 -0.50
CA ARG A 374 25.60 -7.33 0.09
C ARG A 374 25.70 -8.21 1.33
N ARG A 375 26.64 -9.16 1.35
CA ARG A 375 26.87 -10.05 2.48
C ARG A 375 27.36 -9.29 3.71
N MET A 376 28.31 -8.34 3.52
CA MET A 376 28.79 -7.50 4.61
C MET A 376 27.66 -6.61 5.14
N ILE A 377 26.87 -5.99 4.25
CA ILE A 377 25.72 -5.16 4.61
C ILE A 377 24.69 -5.98 5.39
N ASN A 378 24.32 -7.18 4.92
CA ASN A 378 23.36 -8.06 5.59
C ASN A 378 23.84 -8.44 7.01
N ARG A 379 25.10 -8.85 7.13
CA ARG A 379 25.66 -9.20 8.44
C ARG A 379 25.71 -8.02 9.40
N ALA A 380 26.11 -6.84 8.92
CA ALA A 380 26.26 -5.66 9.75
C ALA A 380 24.92 -5.07 10.20
N LEU A 381 23.89 -5.08 9.34
CA LEU A 381 22.63 -4.40 9.58
C LEU A 381 21.50 -5.33 10.00
N TYR A 382 21.50 -6.59 9.53
CA TYR A 382 20.40 -7.55 9.71
C TYR A 382 20.84 -8.90 10.29
N PHE A 383 22.05 -9.01 10.79
CA PHE A 383 22.62 -10.24 11.38
C PHE A 383 22.58 -11.45 10.45
N GLY A 384 22.56 -11.21 9.13
CA GLY A 384 22.44 -12.26 8.11
C GLY A 384 21.02 -12.78 7.88
N LEU A 385 19.99 -12.10 8.40
CA LEU A 385 18.60 -12.57 8.33
C LEU A 385 17.83 -12.07 7.11
N ALA A 386 18.35 -11.09 6.37
CA ALA A 386 17.77 -10.63 5.11
C ALA A 386 18.24 -11.49 3.94
N HIS A 387 17.57 -11.40 2.78
CA HIS A 387 18.01 -12.04 1.55
C HIS A 387 18.90 -11.10 0.73
N GLU A 388 20.09 -11.58 0.35
CA GLU A 388 21.08 -10.85 -0.44
C GLU A 388 20.75 -10.97 -1.92
N GLY A 389 20.67 -9.85 -2.65
CA GLY A 389 20.42 -9.92 -4.09
C GLY A 389 19.98 -8.64 -4.75
N GLY A 390 19.69 -8.74 -6.05
CA GLY A 390 19.08 -7.69 -6.85
C GLY A 390 17.61 -7.45 -6.48
N MET A 391 17.01 -6.45 -7.09
CA MET A 391 15.59 -6.16 -6.92
C MET A 391 14.77 -7.02 -7.90
N THR A 392 13.97 -7.93 -7.35
CA THR A 392 13.06 -8.80 -8.12
C THR A 392 11.85 -9.19 -7.29
N ALA A 393 10.95 -10.04 -7.83
CA ALA A 393 9.85 -10.61 -7.07
C ALA A 393 10.37 -11.45 -5.90
N LEU A 394 9.74 -11.31 -4.72
CA LEU A 394 10.14 -11.98 -3.48
C LEU A 394 9.85 -13.49 -3.52
N SER A 395 10.48 -14.24 -2.62
CA SER A 395 10.49 -15.70 -2.60
C SER A 395 9.11 -16.36 -2.56
N SER A 396 8.12 -15.71 -1.94
CA SER A 396 6.73 -16.19 -1.87
C SER A 396 5.84 -15.75 -3.05
N SER A 397 6.37 -14.96 -3.99
CA SER A 397 5.65 -14.63 -5.22
C SER A 397 5.65 -15.81 -6.20
N PRO A 398 4.54 -16.12 -6.90
CA PRO A 398 4.53 -17.13 -7.96
C PRO A 398 5.38 -16.74 -9.19
N LEU A 399 5.84 -15.49 -9.28
CA LEU A 399 6.70 -14.97 -10.34
C LEU A 399 8.19 -14.95 -9.94
N HIS A 400 8.52 -15.45 -8.75
CA HIS A 400 9.89 -15.47 -8.26
C HIS A 400 10.78 -16.40 -9.11
N ASP A 401 11.97 -15.89 -9.48
CA ASP A 401 13.07 -16.67 -10.05
C ASP A 401 14.36 -16.35 -9.27
N PRO A 402 15.00 -17.36 -8.63
CA PRO A 402 16.26 -17.15 -7.93
C PRO A 402 17.40 -16.63 -8.83
N ALA A 403 17.33 -16.85 -10.14
CA ALA A 403 18.32 -16.35 -11.09
C ALA A 403 18.34 -14.82 -11.16
N ASP A 404 17.16 -14.17 -11.09
CA ASP A 404 17.06 -12.72 -11.07
C ASP A 404 17.71 -12.10 -9.84
N LEU A 405 17.51 -12.77 -8.69
CA LEU A 405 18.05 -12.31 -7.42
C LEU A 405 19.59 -12.22 -7.45
N THR A 406 20.24 -13.13 -8.18
CA THR A 406 21.70 -13.22 -8.30
C THR A 406 22.25 -12.49 -9.52
N SER A 407 21.39 -12.08 -10.48
CA SER A 407 21.81 -11.41 -11.73
C SER A 407 22.57 -10.11 -11.43
N TRP A 408 23.85 -10.07 -11.82
CA TRP A 408 24.77 -8.94 -11.58
C TRP A 408 24.87 -8.51 -10.10
N ALA A 409 24.41 -9.32 -9.15
CA ALA A 409 24.31 -8.99 -7.73
C ALA A 409 25.43 -9.60 -6.87
N THR A 410 26.21 -10.51 -7.41
CA THR A 410 27.38 -11.10 -6.72
C THR A 410 28.56 -10.13 -6.74
N LEU A 411 29.20 -9.94 -5.57
CA LEU A 411 30.40 -9.09 -5.49
C LEU A 411 31.52 -9.61 -6.38
N ASP A 412 31.91 -8.84 -7.38
CA ASP A 412 33.06 -9.10 -8.24
C ASP A 412 33.70 -7.79 -8.69
N VAL A 413 34.56 -7.25 -7.85
CA VAL A 413 35.29 -5.98 -8.09
C VAL A 413 36.13 -6.05 -9.36
N LYS A 414 36.69 -7.23 -9.70
CA LYS A 414 37.51 -7.40 -10.90
C LYS A 414 36.67 -7.26 -12.17
N ARG A 415 35.51 -7.96 -12.23
CA ARG A 415 34.61 -7.87 -13.38
C ARG A 415 33.98 -6.48 -13.49
N ALA A 416 33.60 -5.87 -12.36
CA ALA A 416 33.08 -4.51 -12.31
C ALA A 416 34.08 -3.49 -12.91
N ASN A 417 35.37 -3.57 -12.52
CA ASN A 417 36.40 -2.74 -13.12
C ASN A 417 36.56 -3.00 -14.62
N ALA A 418 36.51 -4.26 -15.07
CA ALA A 418 36.58 -4.59 -16.50
C ALA A 418 35.45 -3.96 -17.30
N LEU A 419 34.22 -3.96 -16.79
CA LEU A 419 33.07 -3.31 -17.43
C LEU A 419 33.28 -1.80 -17.57
N LEU A 420 33.85 -1.14 -16.54
CA LEU A 420 34.15 0.29 -16.61
C LEU A 420 35.32 0.60 -17.59
N ASP A 421 36.28 -0.31 -17.70
CA ASP A 421 37.37 -0.18 -18.68
C ASP A 421 36.85 -0.40 -20.11
N GLU A 422 35.94 -1.35 -20.34
CA GLU A 422 35.24 -1.57 -21.62
C GLU A 422 34.41 -0.35 -22.07
N MET A 423 33.99 0.52 -21.13
CA MET A 423 33.35 1.81 -21.41
C MET A 423 34.35 2.93 -21.78
N GLY A 424 35.66 2.67 -21.74
CA GLY A 424 36.68 3.67 -21.96
C GLY A 424 37.00 4.55 -20.73
N LEU A 425 36.42 4.24 -19.55
CA LEU A 425 36.63 5.00 -18.32
C LEU A 425 37.96 4.60 -17.62
N THR A 426 39.05 4.53 -18.36
CA THR A 426 40.35 4.03 -17.89
C THR A 426 41.23 5.10 -17.21
N GLY A 427 41.01 6.38 -17.53
CA GLY A 427 41.76 7.48 -16.92
C GLY A 427 41.47 7.64 -15.43
N ARG A 428 42.49 7.91 -14.61
CA ARG A 428 42.34 8.12 -13.17
C ARG A 428 42.99 9.41 -12.69
N THR A 429 42.48 9.96 -11.60
CA THR A 429 43.11 11.06 -10.85
C THR A 429 44.27 10.52 -9.99
N PRO A 430 45.14 11.39 -9.42
CA PRO A 430 46.16 10.95 -8.45
C PRO A 430 45.57 10.21 -7.22
N ALA A 431 44.31 10.47 -6.88
CA ALA A 431 43.59 9.79 -5.80
C ALA A 431 42.96 8.45 -6.23
N GLY A 432 43.22 7.97 -7.45
CA GLY A 432 42.71 6.70 -7.99
C GLY A 432 41.26 6.78 -8.52
N ILE A 433 40.62 7.95 -8.50
CA ILE A 433 39.25 8.12 -9.00
C ILE A 433 39.24 8.16 -10.52
N ARG A 434 38.36 7.41 -11.18
CA ARG A 434 38.19 7.40 -12.64
C ARG A 434 37.78 8.77 -13.15
N LYS A 435 38.14 9.07 -14.40
CA LYS A 435 37.73 10.29 -15.09
C LYS A 435 36.62 10.00 -16.09
N LEU A 436 35.66 10.90 -16.15
CA LEU A 436 34.65 10.96 -17.20
C LEU A 436 35.26 11.37 -18.54
N ALA A 437 34.52 11.25 -19.63
CA ALA A 437 34.96 11.62 -20.97
C ALA A 437 35.37 13.09 -21.08
N ASP A 438 34.80 13.99 -20.28
CA ASP A 438 35.13 15.41 -20.21
C ASP A 438 36.28 15.74 -19.23
N GLY A 439 36.91 14.71 -18.64
CA GLY A 439 38.04 14.84 -17.72
C GLY A 439 37.69 15.09 -16.26
N ARG A 440 36.40 15.33 -15.91
CA ARG A 440 35.97 15.44 -14.53
C ARG A 440 36.17 14.13 -13.76
N PRO A 441 36.45 14.18 -12.45
CA PRO A 441 36.51 12.97 -11.64
C PRO A 441 35.12 12.32 -11.54
N MET A 442 35.07 10.99 -11.45
CA MET A 442 33.86 10.24 -11.29
C MET A 442 33.34 10.34 -9.83
N GLU A 443 32.70 11.46 -9.54
CA GLU A 443 32.03 11.74 -8.26
C GLU A 443 30.54 11.44 -8.40
N PHE A 444 30.08 10.35 -7.79
CA PHE A 444 28.71 9.88 -7.89
C PHE A 444 27.91 10.31 -6.66
N VAL A 445 26.92 11.18 -6.86
CA VAL A 445 26.10 11.74 -5.78
C VAL A 445 24.83 10.91 -5.62
N ILE A 446 24.64 10.33 -4.43
CA ILE A 446 23.38 9.68 -4.04
C ILE A 446 22.65 10.57 -3.04
N GLU A 447 21.41 10.95 -3.38
CA GLU A 447 20.52 11.70 -2.51
C GLU A 447 19.64 10.75 -1.69
N THR A 448 19.51 11.01 -0.38
CA THR A 448 18.73 10.18 0.57
C THR A 448 17.66 11.03 1.26
N ALA A 449 16.63 10.41 1.82
CA ALA A 449 15.63 11.12 2.61
C ALA A 449 16.12 11.49 4.04
N GLY A 450 17.32 11.02 4.46
CA GLY A 450 17.90 11.32 5.77
C GLY A 450 17.11 10.79 6.98
N GLU A 451 16.11 9.92 6.75
CA GLU A 451 15.22 9.42 7.81
C GLU A 451 15.62 8.04 8.34
N ARG A 452 16.51 7.32 7.64
CA ARG A 452 16.84 5.92 7.91
C ARG A 452 18.35 5.74 8.08
N GLN A 453 18.80 5.54 9.31
CA GLN A 453 20.22 5.33 9.65
C GLN A 453 20.80 4.09 8.95
N GLU A 454 19.99 3.06 8.72
CA GLU A 454 20.42 1.85 8.02
C GLU A 454 20.87 2.13 6.57
N VAL A 455 20.23 3.10 5.89
CA VAL A 455 20.63 3.53 4.54
C VAL A 455 22.00 4.18 4.56
N GLU A 456 22.26 5.05 5.53
CA GLU A 456 23.56 5.71 5.67
C GLU A 456 24.67 4.69 5.99
N ASN A 457 24.38 3.74 6.87
CA ASN A 457 25.31 2.65 7.22
C ASN A 457 25.61 1.74 6.02
N ALA A 458 24.57 1.37 5.24
CA ALA A 458 24.76 0.60 4.00
C ALA A 458 25.62 1.35 2.98
N LEU A 459 25.33 2.64 2.76
CA LEU A 459 26.12 3.48 1.82
C LEU A 459 27.56 3.69 2.28
N ALA A 460 27.84 3.68 3.60
CA ALA A 460 29.21 3.73 4.10
C ALA A 460 30.00 2.51 3.63
N ILE A 461 29.42 1.29 3.71
CA ILE A 461 30.05 0.06 3.21
C ILE A 461 30.21 0.12 1.69
N VAL A 462 29.19 0.58 0.95
CA VAL A 462 29.24 0.76 -0.51
C VAL A 462 30.33 1.76 -0.91
N THR A 463 30.58 2.80 -0.11
CA THR A 463 31.63 3.81 -0.37
C THR A 463 33.01 3.16 -0.45
N ASP A 464 33.31 2.21 0.43
CA ASP A 464 34.60 1.56 0.47
C ASP A 464 34.81 0.65 -0.76
N THR A 465 33.81 -0.17 -1.11
CA THR A 465 33.91 -1.05 -2.28
C THR A 465 33.89 -0.28 -3.60
N TRP A 466 33.10 0.78 -3.73
CA TRP A 466 33.09 1.60 -4.95
C TRP A 466 34.38 2.43 -5.14
N ARG A 467 35.08 2.73 -4.05
CA ARG A 467 36.42 3.34 -4.15
C ARG A 467 37.38 2.42 -4.88
N GLU A 468 37.29 1.10 -4.72
CA GLU A 468 38.09 0.12 -5.47
C GLU A 468 37.75 0.12 -6.97
N LEU A 469 36.54 0.51 -7.33
CA LEU A 469 36.12 0.72 -8.72
C LEU A 469 36.64 2.07 -9.28
N GLY A 470 37.19 2.94 -8.43
CA GLY A 470 37.58 4.30 -8.79
C GLY A 470 36.38 5.26 -8.84
N ILE A 471 35.31 4.98 -8.12
CA ILE A 471 34.15 5.84 -8.00
C ILE A 471 34.15 6.49 -6.61
N LYS A 472 34.04 7.81 -6.55
CA LYS A 472 33.88 8.54 -5.30
C LYS A 472 32.39 8.74 -5.03
N LEU A 473 31.85 8.00 -4.09
CA LEU A 473 30.48 8.19 -3.65
C LEU A 473 30.37 9.42 -2.74
N ILE A 474 29.32 10.23 -2.96
CA ILE A 474 28.98 11.39 -2.14
C ILE A 474 27.52 11.23 -1.70
N MET A 475 27.30 11.06 -0.40
CA MET A 475 25.96 11.02 0.18
C MET A 475 25.45 12.44 0.42
N ARG A 476 24.18 12.68 0.08
CA ARG A 476 23.48 13.95 0.33
C ARG A 476 22.13 13.68 0.98
N PRO A 477 22.02 13.76 2.31
CA PRO A 477 20.75 13.66 3.00
C PRO A 477 19.92 14.93 2.76
N LEU A 478 18.60 14.76 2.53
CA LEU A 478 17.63 15.81 2.25
C LEU A 478 16.34 15.54 3.04
N ASP A 479 15.44 16.52 3.10
CA ASP A 479 14.05 16.25 3.45
C ASP A 479 13.38 15.41 2.35
N ARG A 480 12.44 14.52 2.74
CA ARG A 480 11.76 13.60 1.82
C ARG A 480 11.06 14.31 0.66
N ASP A 481 10.37 15.42 0.93
CA ASP A 481 9.62 16.13 -0.10
C ASP A 481 10.59 16.87 -1.04
N ILE A 482 11.70 17.38 -0.49
CA ILE A 482 12.79 17.98 -1.29
C ILE A 482 13.42 16.92 -2.20
N LEU A 483 13.74 15.73 -1.66
CA LEU A 483 14.29 14.62 -2.45
C LEU A 483 13.37 14.27 -3.63
N ARG A 484 12.08 14.03 -3.37
CA ARG A 484 11.11 13.70 -4.42
C ARG A 484 11.02 14.78 -5.48
N ASN A 485 10.89 16.04 -5.08
CA ASN A 485 10.82 17.17 -6.03
C ASN A 485 12.07 17.26 -6.91
N ARG A 486 13.27 17.00 -6.35
CA ARG A 486 14.52 17.00 -7.11
C ARG A 486 14.62 15.83 -8.08
N VAL A 487 14.18 14.64 -7.66
CA VAL A 487 14.12 13.46 -8.54
C VAL A 487 13.16 13.73 -9.70
N TYR A 488 11.95 14.18 -9.42
CA TYR A 488 10.92 14.47 -10.44
C TYR A 488 11.33 15.59 -11.40
N ALA A 489 12.11 16.54 -10.92
CA ALA A 489 12.69 17.58 -11.77
C ALA A 489 13.88 17.09 -12.65
N GLY A 490 14.35 15.85 -12.49
CA GLY A 490 15.52 15.29 -13.21
C GLY A 490 16.87 15.89 -12.79
N VAL A 491 16.93 16.52 -11.60
CA VAL A 491 18.17 17.18 -11.10
C VAL A 491 18.92 16.37 -10.04
N SER A 492 18.34 15.28 -9.58
CA SER A 492 19.02 14.29 -8.74
C SER A 492 19.81 13.33 -9.64
N MET A 493 21.10 13.10 -9.35
CA MET A 493 21.94 12.18 -10.12
C MET A 493 21.55 10.74 -9.85
N ALA A 494 21.41 10.38 -8.59
CA ALA A 494 20.90 9.11 -8.13
C ALA A 494 20.17 9.31 -6.81
N ALA A 495 19.19 8.47 -6.54
CA ALA A 495 18.49 8.44 -5.26
C ALA A 495 18.56 7.03 -4.66
N ILE A 496 18.33 6.94 -3.35
CA ILE A 496 18.15 5.68 -2.66
C ILE A 496 16.76 5.64 -2.05
N TRP A 497 16.07 4.52 -2.21
CA TRP A 497 14.72 4.30 -1.73
C TRP A 497 14.50 2.82 -1.46
N PHE A 498 13.27 2.45 -1.13
CA PHE A 498 12.83 1.05 -1.19
C PHE A 498 12.79 0.57 -2.64
N GLY A 499 12.75 -0.74 -2.84
CA GLY A 499 12.36 -1.34 -4.11
C GLY A 499 10.88 -1.11 -4.44
N TRP A 500 10.29 -1.91 -5.31
CA TRP A 500 8.85 -1.86 -5.56
C TRP A 500 8.09 -2.11 -4.27
N ASP A 501 7.01 -1.36 -4.05
CA ASP A 501 6.19 -1.51 -2.84
C ASP A 501 5.56 -2.91 -2.74
N ASN A 502 5.09 -3.45 -3.87
CA ASN A 502 4.59 -4.82 -3.96
C ASN A 502 5.67 -5.76 -4.51
N GLY A 503 6.48 -6.33 -3.63
CA GLY A 503 7.44 -7.39 -3.96
C GLY A 503 6.82 -8.78 -4.16
N LEU A 504 5.50 -8.90 -4.01
CA LEU A 504 4.73 -10.16 -4.10
C LEU A 504 3.72 -10.14 -5.26
N PRO A 505 4.14 -9.76 -6.48
CA PRO A 505 3.23 -9.72 -7.60
C PRO A 505 2.72 -11.12 -7.96
N THR A 506 1.50 -11.18 -8.47
CA THR A 506 0.93 -12.34 -9.14
C THR A 506 0.73 -12.02 -10.62
N PRO A 507 0.44 -12.99 -11.48
CA PRO A 507 0.11 -12.71 -12.88
C PRO A 507 -1.04 -11.69 -13.06
N ALA A 508 -1.94 -11.61 -12.07
CA ALA A 508 -3.05 -10.65 -12.06
C ALA A 508 -2.66 -9.24 -11.56
N THR A 509 -1.48 -9.08 -10.98
CA THR A 509 -0.96 -7.78 -10.55
C THR A 509 -0.51 -6.98 -11.76
N SER A 510 -0.89 -5.70 -11.86
CA SER A 510 -0.46 -4.82 -12.95
C SER A 510 1.05 -4.57 -12.91
N PRO A 511 1.80 -4.83 -13.99
CA PRO A 511 3.23 -4.58 -14.06
C PRO A 511 3.58 -3.13 -14.45
N LYS A 512 2.62 -2.23 -14.56
CA LYS A 512 2.84 -0.83 -14.99
C LYS A 512 3.95 -0.12 -14.23
N TYR A 513 4.16 -0.49 -12.96
CA TYR A 513 5.21 0.09 -12.13
C TYR A 513 6.63 -0.28 -12.63
N LEU A 514 6.79 -1.39 -13.33
CA LEU A 514 8.06 -1.82 -13.94
C LEU A 514 8.37 -1.13 -15.26
N ALA A 515 7.44 -0.35 -15.80
CA ALA A 515 7.61 0.42 -17.03
C ALA A 515 7.68 1.92 -16.71
N PRO A 516 8.21 2.76 -17.61
CA PRO A 516 8.26 4.21 -17.43
C PRO A 516 6.88 4.88 -17.61
N THR A 517 5.91 4.45 -16.80
CA THR A 517 4.51 4.91 -16.82
C THR A 517 4.17 5.89 -15.69
N ASN A 518 5.09 6.09 -14.73
CA ASN A 518 4.95 7.07 -13.66
C ASN A 518 6.31 7.64 -13.24
N GLN A 519 6.29 8.82 -12.61
CA GLN A 519 7.51 9.48 -12.15
C GLN A 519 8.03 8.99 -10.78
N GLU A 520 7.32 8.09 -10.12
CA GLU A 520 7.68 7.57 -8.79
C GLU A 520 8.78 6.52 -8.86
N PHE A 521 8.99 5.89 -10.01
CA PHE A 521 10.16 5.05 -10.24
C PHE A 521 11.38 5.93 -10.56
N PHE A 522 12.25 6.11 -9.59
CA PHE A 522 13.30 7.14 -9.58
C PHE A 522 14.36 7.01 -10.68
N ALA A 523 14.43 5.87 -11.38
CA ALA A 523 15.38 5.69 -12.48
C ALA A 523 15.03 6.50 -13.75
N TRP A 524 13.73 6.84 -13.94
CA TRP A 524 13.25 7.52 -15.16
C TRP A 524 12.09 8.49 -14.94
N PRO A 525 12.21 9.43 -14.00
CA PRO A 525 11.10 10.30 -13.60
C PRO A 525 10.53 11.14 -14.74
N LYS A 526 11.37 11.56 -15.71
CA LYS A 526 10.92 12.36 -16.85
C LYS A 526 10.17 11.54 -17.91
N TRP A 527 10.54 10.28 -18.11
CA TRP A 527 9.77 9.39 -18.98
C TRP A 527 8.42 9.06 -18.36
N GLY A 528 8.37 8.80 -17.04
CA GLY A 528 7.11 8.63 -16.32
C GLY A 528 6.21 9.87 -16.38
N GLN A 529 6.78 11.07 -16.23
CA GLN A 529 6.04 12.32 -16.38
C GLN A 529 5.45 12.47 -17.79
N TYR A 530 6.23 12.13 -18.82
CA TYR A 530 5.75 12.16 -20.21
C TYR A 530 4.53 11.27 -20.40
N TYR A 531 4.57 10.04 -19.88
CA TYR A 531 3.43 9.12 -19.93
C TYR A 531 2.21 9.69 -19.18
N GLN A 532 2.38 10.11 -17.94
CA GLN A 532 1.29 10.61 -17.08
C GLN A 532 0.61 11.88 -17.63
N THR A 533 1.35 12.67 -18.41
CA THR A 533 0.83 13.93 -18.98
C THR A 533 0.48 13.79 -20.48
N SER A 534 0.38 12.57 -21.00
CA SER A 534 0.12 12.30 -22.42
C SER A 534 1.03 13.11 -23.36
N GLY A 535 2.29 13.26 -22.97
CA GLY A 535 3.31 13.97 -23.75
C GLY A 535 3.36 15.48 -23.57
N SER A 536 2.51 16.08 -22.74
CA SER A 536 2.50 17.54 -22.52
C SER A 536 3.67 18.04 -21.64
N ALA A 537 4.28 17.15 -20.85
CA ALA A 537 5.46 17.43 -20.02
C ALA A 537 6.35 16.20 -19.91
N GLY A 538 7.59 16.40 -19.45
CA GLY A 538 8.57 15.31 -19.33
C GLY A 538 9.42 15.13 -20.59
N GLU A 539 9.98 13.93 -20.77
CA GLU A 539 10.79 13.53 -21.92
C GLU A 539 10.24 12.20 -22.47
N ALA A 540 10.14 12.06 -23.79
CA ALA A 540 9.75 10.77 -24.40
C ALA A 540 10.85 9.72 -24.16
N PRO A 541 10.51 8.47 -23.79
CA PRO A 541 11.49 7.38 -23.71
C PRO A 541 12.18 7.17 -25.05
N ASP A 542 13.52 7.13 -25.04
CA ASP A 542 14.36 7.04 -26.23
C ASP A 542 15.24 5.77 -26.27
N MET A 543 15.25 4.97 -25.18
CA MET A 543 15.98 3.70 -25.11
C MET A 543 15.09 2.51 -25.49
N LYS A 544 15.69 1.45 -26.05
CA LYS A 544 15.00 0.27 -26.56
C LYS A 544 14.21 -0.46 -25.49
N ASP A 545 14.86 -0.84 -24.38
CA ASP A 545 14.26 -1.70 -23.35
C ASP A 545 13.19 -0.97 -22.52
N PRO A 546 13.33 0.31 -22.14
CA PRO A 546 12.23 1.09 -21.57
C PRO A 546 11.00 1.17 -22.47
N LYS A 547 11.17 1.30 -23.81
CA LYS A 547 10.05 1.24 -24.75
C LYS A 547 9.41 -0.15 -24.78
N ARG A 548 10.22 -1.22 -24.73
CA ARG A 548 9.72 -2.59 -24.64
C ARG A 548 8.94 -2.83 -23.35
N LEU A 549 9.41 -2.31 -22.21
CA LEU A 549 8.69 -2.37 -20.93
C LEU A 549 7.32 -1.67 -21.01
N MET A 550 7.22 -0.52 -21.70
CA MET A 550 5.93 0.14 -21.93
C MET A 550 5.00 -0.72 -22.77
N GLN A 551 5.51 -1.32 -23.85
CA GLN A 551 4.73 -2.22 -24.69
C GLN A 551 4.26 -3.45 -23.90
N LEU A 552 5.11 -4.06 -23.08
CA LEU A 552 4.75 -5.19 -22.24
C LEU A 552 3.68 -4.84 -21.20
N ALA A 553 3.75 -3.65 -20.61
CA ALA A 553 2.72 -3.18 -19.67
C ALA A 553 1.38 -2.96 -20.38
N ASP A 554 1.40 -2.50 -21.63
CA ASP A 554 0.24 -2.36 -22.48
C ASP A 554 -0.32 -3.74 -22.91
N ASP A 555 0.54 -4.64 -23.41
CA ASP A 555 0.19 -6.02 -23.76
C ASP A 555 -0.47 -6.75 -22.58
N TRP A 556 0.06 -6.56 -21.35
CA TRP A 556 -0.52 -7.15 -20.14
C TRP A 556 -1.96 -6.67 -19.91
N SER A 557 -2.24 -5.39 -20.12
CA SER A 557 -3.57 -4.82 -19.89
C SER A 557 -4.62 -5.39 -20.85
N HIS A 558 -4.20 -5.86 -22.03
CA HIS A 558 -5.06 -6.48 -23.05
C HIS A 558 -5.05 -8.02 -23.02
N THR A 559 -4.31 -8.62 -22.10
CA THR A 559 -4.18 -10.07 -21.98
C THR A 559 -5.02 -10.59 -20.81
N PHE A 560 -5.83 -11.65 -21.03
CA PHE A 560 -6.70 -12.22 -20.00
C PHE A 560 -6.16 -13.54 -19.44
N ASP A 561 -5.46 -14.30 -20.27
CA ASP A 561 -4.92 -15.59 -19.89
C ASP A 561 -3.81 -15.42 -18.82
N PRO A 562 -3.98 -15.97 -17.61
CA PRO A 562 -2.97 -15.89 -16.55
C PRO A 562 -1.60 -16.45 -16.97
N ALA A 563 -1.58 -17.47 -17.86
CA ALA A 563 -0.33 -18.04 -18.34
C ALA A 563 0.40 -17.05 -19.26
N GLN A 564 -0.31 -16.35 -20.16
CA GLN A 564 0.27 -15.31 -21.00
C GLN A 564 0.70 -14.10 -20.16
N ARG A 565 -0.07 -13.70 -19.16
CA ARG A 565 0.33 -12.65 -18.19
C ARG A 565 1.63 -13.01 -17.47
N SER A 566 1.79 -14.28 -17.08
CA SER A 566 3.04 -14.75 -16.46
C SER A 566 4.22 -14.61 -17.41
N VAL A 567 4.04 -14.89 -18.71
CA VAL A 567 5.11 -14.71 -19.71
C VAL A 567 5.50 -13.24 -19.86
N ILE A 568 4.53 -12.34 -19.90
CA ILE A 568 4.79 -10.88 -19.96
C ILE A 568 5.56 -10.42 -18.72
N TRP A 569 5.11 -10.83 -17.54
CA TRP A 569 5.79 -10.53 -16.28
C TRP A 569 7.22 -11.04 -16.29
N ARG A 570 7.44 -12.29 -16.77
CA ARG A 570 8.79 -12.87 -16.82
C ARG A 570 9.72 -12.04 -17.70
N GLU A 571 9.28 -11.65 -18.91
CA GLU A 571 10.08 -10.79 -19.80
C GLU A 571 10.41 -9.44 -19.14
N MET A 572 9.47 -8.82 -18.43
CA MET A 572 9.72 -7.56 -17.73
C MET A 572 10.72 -7.73 -16.59
N LEU A 573 10.62 -8.80 -15.79
CA LEU A 573 11.57 -9.11 -14.72
C LEU A 573 12.97 -9.41 -15.28
N ASP A 574 13.07 -10.17 -16.37
CA ASP A 574 14.33 -10.46 -17.07
C ASP A 574 15.03 -9.17 -17.55
N ILE A 575 14.26 -8.24 -18.12
CA ILE A 575 14.79 -6.93 -18.53
C ILE A 575 15.32 -6.16 -17.31
N HIS A 576 14.60 -6.13 -16.20
CA HIS A 576 15.05 -5.44 -15.00
C HIS A 576 16.29 -6.10 -14.39
N ALA A 577 16.32 -7.44 -14.32
CA ALA A 577 17.44 -8.21 -13.80
C ALA A 577 18.70 -8.00 -14.66
N ASP A 578 18.56 -7.93 -15.99
CA ASP A 578 19.68 -7.68 -16.89
C ASP A 578 20.16 -6.21 -16.88
N GLN A 579 19.21 -5.28 -16.94
CA GLN A 579 19.48 -3.86 -17.13
C GLN A 579 19.83 -3.10 -15.84
N GLN A 580 19.53 -3.64 -14.66
CA GLN A 580 19.83 -3.04 -13.36
C GLN A 580 19.38 -1.56 -13.27
N TYR A 581 18.14 -1.25 -13.68
CA TYR A 581 17.57 0.10 -13.60
C TYR A 581 17.43 0.59 -12.17
N ALA A 582 17.13 -0.33 -11.25
CA ALA A 582 17.26 -0.13 -9.82
C ALA A 582 18.16 -1.24 -9.25
N ILE A 583 19.15 -0.85 -8.47
CA ILE A 583 20.16 -1.74 -7.91
C ILE A 583 19.71 -2.12 -6.50
N GLY A 584 19.05 -3.27 -6.36
CA GLY A 584 18.65 -3.81 -5.07
C GLY A 584 19.86 -4.26 -4.25
N ILE A 585 19.75 -4.13 -2.94
CA ILE A 585 20.82 -4.55 -2.01
C ILE A 585 20.37 -5.76 -1.18
N LEU A 586 19.21 -5.66 -0.51
CA LEU A 586 18.66 -6.69 0.36
C LEU A 586 17.13 -6.71 0.20
N SER A 587 16.54 -7.90 0.32
CA SER A 587 15.10 -8.11 0.33
C SER A 587 14.68 -8.94 1.55
N GLU A 588 13.38 -9.02 1.80
CA GLU A 588 12.77 -9.78 2.92
C GLU A 588 13.44 -9.48 4.28
N ALA A 589 13.90 -8.23 4.45
CA ALA A 589 14.51 -7.80 5.70
C ALA A 589 13.52 -7.94 6.86
N PRO A 590 13.96 -8.46 8.03
CA PRO A 590 13.06 -8.67 9.15
C PRO A 590 12.53 -7.35 9.70
N GLN A 591 11.20 -7.26 9.79
CA GLN A 591 10.46 -6.16 10.42
C GLN A 591 10.04 -6.57 11.83
N PRO A 592 10.48 -5.89 12.90
CA PRO A 592 9.99 -6.14 14.25
C PRO A 592 8.50 -5.83 14.36
N VAL A 593 7.75 -6.74 14.98
CA VAL A 593 6.33 -6.56 15.32
C VAL A 593 6.16 -6.88 16.80
N VAL A 594 5.86 -5.86 17.58
CA VAL A 594 5.53 -6.01 19.02
C VAL A 594 4.06 -6.32 19.15
N VAL A 595 3.74 -7.38 19.89
CA VAL A 595 2.37 -7.87 20.11
C VAL A 595 2.18 -8.18 21.59
N SER A 596 1.13 -7.64 22.23
CA SER A 596 0.77 -7.96 23.62
C SER A 596 0.60 -9.48 23.80
N LYS A 597 1.11 -10.02 24.91
CA LYS A 597 0.93 -11.44 25.26
C LYS A 597 -0.54 -11.83 25.45
N GLN A 598 -1.41 -10.86 25.70
CA GLN A 598 -2.85 -11.06 25.83
C GLN A 598 -3.59 -11.09 24.47
N MET A 599 -2.94 -10.63 23.40
CA MET A 599 -3.57 -10.56 22.06
C MET A 599 -3.48 -11.90 21.33
N ARG A 600 -4.59 -12.29 20.72
CA ARG A 600 -4.76 -13.54 19.97
C ARG A 600 -5.08 -13.25 18.52
N ASN A 601 -5.00 -14.27 17.67
CA ASN A 601 -5.22 -14.25 16.21
C ASN A 601 -4.18 -13.43 15.42
N VAL A 602 -3.16 -12.87 16.06
CA VAL A 602 -2.03 -12.25 15.35
C VAL A 602 -1.14 -13.35 14.78
N PRO A 603 -0.86 -13.39 13.47
CA PRO A 603 0.00 -14.41 12.87
C PRO A 603 1.42 -14.36 13.45
N GLU A 604 2.02 -15.51 13.73
CA GLU A 604 3.42 -15.61 14.19
C GLU A 604 4.39 -15.16 13.09
N THR A 605 4.06 -15.45 11.83
CA THR A 605 4.80 -15.02 10.65
C THR A 605 3.87 -14.25 9.72
N GLY A 606 4.39 -13.24 9.06
CA GLY A 606 3.61 -12.42 8.16
C GLY A 606 4.50 -11.58 7.25
N ILE A 607 3.86 -10.86 6.34
CA ILE A 607 4.50 -9.90 5.47
C ILE A 607 4.10 -8.49 5.90
N TRP A 608 5.09 -7.65 6.15
CA TRP A 608 4.90 -6.23 6.41
C TRP A 608 5.09 -5.45 5.11
N ALA A 609 3.98 -5.14 4.43
CA ALA A 609 3.98 -4.39 3.18
C ALA A 609 2.84 -3.37 3.17
N PHE A 610 3.06 -2.22 2.53
CA PHE A 610 1.98 -1.30 2.23
C PHE A 610 1.09 -1.89 1.14
N GLU A 611 1.66 -2.20 -0.02
CA GLU A 611 0.99 -2.96 -1.07
C GLU A 611 1.58 -4.38 -1.17
N PRO A 612 0.75 -5.40 -1.38
CA PRO A 612 -0.72 -5.42 -1.37
C PRO A 612 -1.30 -5.58 0.04
N GLY A 613 -0.46 -5.68 1.06
CA GLY A 613 -0.82 -6.16 2.39
C GLY A 613 -1.51 -5.12 3.30
N ALA A 614 -1.55 -3.84 2.93
CA ALA A 614 -2.07 -2.77 3.81
C ALA A 614 -1.51 -2.87 5.24
N HIS A 615 -0.24 -3.24 5.37
CA HIS A 615 0.44 -3.54 6.63
C HIS A 615 -0.29 -4.63 7.42
N PHE A 616 -0.98 -4.27 8.51
CA PHE A 616 -1.81 -5.20 9.26
C PHE A 616 -3.17 -5.52 8.59
N GLY A 617 -3.58 -4.74 7.59
CA GLY A 617 -4.93 -4.81 7.01
C GLY A 617 -5.28 -6.19 6.46
N ILE A 618 -4.40 -6.79 5.65
CA ILE A 618 -4.59 -8.13 5.07
C ILE A 618 -4.70 -9.21 6.15
N HIS A 619 -4.07 -8.95 7.31
CA HIS A 619 -4.12 -9.87 8.46
C HIS A 619 -5.38 -9.68 9.31
N ARG A 620 -6.27 -8.74 8.93
CA ARG A 620 -7.59 -8.54 9.53
C ARG A 620 -7.53 -8.27 11.03
N ILE A 621 -7.11 -7.04 11.40
CA ILE A 621 -7.06 -6.61 12.83
C ILE A 621 -8.45 -6.70 13.49
N ASP A 622 -9.52 -6.55 12.73
CA ASP A 622 -10.90 -6.71 13.21
C ASP A 622 -11.20 -8.11 13.76
N GLU A 623 -10.36 -9.13 13.43
CA GLU A 623 -10.43 -10.49 13.93
C GLU A 623 -9.48 -10.74 15.13
N PHE A 624 -8.66 -9.76 15.55
CA PHE A 624 -7.78 -9.85 16.72
C PHE A 624 -8.60 -9.59 17.99
N TYR A 625 -8.24 -10.24 19.11
CA TYR A 625 -8.93 -10.07 20.37
C TYR A 625 -7.99 -10.23 21.56
N TYR A 626 -8.42 -9.77 22.73
CA TYR A 626 -7.73 -10.00 23.99
C TYR A 626 -8.32 -11.20 24.73
N GLU A 627 -7.44 -12.07 25.24
CA GLU A 627 -7.86 -13.24 26.02
C GLU A 627 -8.66 -12.82 27.27
N ASN A 628 -8.24 -11.73 27.93
CA ASN A 628 -8.89 -11.16 29.11
C ASN A 628 -9.13 -9.65 28.94
N PRO A 629 -10.14 -9.24 28.15
CA PRO A 629 -10.33 -7.82 27.82
C PRO A 629 -10.64 -6.94 29.05
N LEU A 630 -11.20 -7.47 30.13
CA LEU A 630 -11.54 -6.72 31.34
C LEU A 630 -10.34 -6.30 32.20
N GLN A 631 -9.17 -6.93 32.06
CA GLN A 631 -7.96 -6.58 32.82
C GLN A 631 -7.26 -5.34 32.27
N GLN A 632 -7.57 -4.89 31.06
CA GLN A 632 -6.97 -3.70 30.46
C GLN A 632 -7.54 -2.37 30.99
N VAL A 633 -8.71 -2.37 31.58
CA VAL A 633 -9.37 -1.15 32.07
C VAL A 633 -8.73 -0.61 33.37
N THR A 634 -7.84 -1.38 33.98
CA THR A 634 -7.25 -1.10 35.31
C THR A 634 -5.76 -0.72 35.28
N GLN A 635 -5.13 -0.59 34.13
CA GLN A 635 -3.76 -0.09 33.96
C GLN A 635 -3.74 1.26 33.20
#